data_e0ad8bb0afbcb8852597b516b540434f
#
_entry.id   e0ad8bb0afbcb8852597b516b540434f
#
_cell.length_a   1.000
_cell.length_b   1.000
_cell.length_c   1.000
_cell.angle_alpha   90.00
_cell.angle_beta   90.00
_cell.angle_gamma   90.00
#
_symmetry.space_group_name_H-M   'P 1'
#
loop_
_entity.id
_entity.type
_entity.pdbx_description
1 polymer ?
#
loop_
_entity_poly.entity_id
_entity_poly.type
_entity_poly.pdbx_seq_one_letter_code
_entity_poly.pdbx_strand_id
1 'polypeptide(L)'
;MNRVMKRFAAAALSLSMVAAPLAWTLGTSTAYAAEEGSTTSTPAYSSLFEGDRVIDVKVTISDEDWESILASPMDKEYKSVSVEVDGNKLDNVGFSTKGNMTLRSVASMEDSDRYSFRLKFDKYDKTQTLLGLDKMVLNNNYTDPSYLREYLHYEALRSIGLDVPETTFVNLYINGELFGFYTGVESVDDSYLERNYGEGYEDGVLYDTEERSYLQYEENEEYSTLTKDLGSDKDKTKLKNFIKVLNDMPDGEKGEIESVLDVDSALKYIAGNVVFGNYDSYNGDKGHNYMLYGDANGKFSVVPWDFNMSFNGYSAGGGGRGTTGTTATNTNATTASLDEPVLGISMDSVPMISNLLAVPEYKAKYLGYVNELTDYLEGIQDRIADLSDLIRPYVEADPSKFYTMEQFESNITYSANAEGEGSMGGFEGMTPPEGFEGMTPPDGTTAPTRPDGTASGTADGSDEAAAAGDNGSTAGSMPTPPQGGFGGGQGMGNMAAGSLTTFALNRLANLQEQLGREVTPLPETSDGASESTGTDASSGTSAGTAAGNASSGSTNKDISVTLDGKTVSFPNQAPILKNGRVMVPVNSILEALGAKVTWDKTAKTVTAELGEQTLVIKIGSSAATLNGASLDLGTPAILQNNRTLVPIRLVTEALGMKVDWDKTASQVSLTSK
;
A
#
# COMPACT_ATOMS: atom_id res chain seq x y z
N MET A 1 34.71 53.57 -0.56
CA MET A 1 34.62 54.74 0.34
C MET A 1 33.58 54.43 1.39
N ASN A 2 34.07 53.89 2.49
CA ASN A 2 33.89 54.31 3.89
C ASN A 2 32.45 54.62 4.37
N ARG A 3 31.94 53.89 5.35
CA ARG A 3 31.95 54.11 6.84
C ARG A 3 31.07 53.05 7.50
N VAL A 4 31.55 52.16 8.33
CA VAL A 4 31.97 52.20 9.73
C VAL A 4 30.80 52.19 10.76
N MET A 5 30.78 51.11 11.47
CA MET A 5 30.45 50.83 12.90
C MET A 5 29.42 51.71 13.64
N LYS A 6 28.59 51.05 14.44
CA LYS A 6 28.58 51.27 15.91
C LYS A 6 27.96 50.10 16.69
N ARG A 7 28.76 49.60 17.65
CA ARG A 7 28.41 48.70 18.76
C ARG A 7 27.61 49.48 19.81
N PHE A 8 26.74 48.82 20.55
CA PHE A 8 26.54 49.08 21.99
C PHE A 8 26.28 47.79 22.74
N ALA A 9 27.13 47.55 23.72
CA ALA A 9 26.99 46.59 24.78
C ALA A 9 26.33 47.24 25.99
N ALA A 10 25.54 46.52 26.75
CA ALA A 10 25.30 46.84 28.16
C ALA A 10 25.08 45.56 28.95
N ALA A 11 25.77 45.50 30.06
CA ALA A 11 26.05 44.38 30.92
C ALA A 11 25.10 44.24 32.12
N ALA A 12 24.99 43.02 32.59
CA ALA A 12 24.98 42.52 33.99
C ALA A 12 23.98 43.07 35.02
N LEU A 13 23.29 42.16 35.70
CA LEU A 13 23.53 41.95 37.15
C LEU A 13 22.96 40.61 37.63
N SER A 14 23.82 39.89 38.35
CA SER A 14 23.62 38.64 39.09
C SER A 14 22.81 38.85 40.36
N LEU A 15 21.96 37.87 40.72
CA LEU A 15 21.64 37.63 42.13
C LEU A 15 21.57 36.14 42.41
N SER A 16 22.47 35.67 43.22
CA SER A 16 22.60 34.34 43.78
C SER A 16 21.61 34.15 44.94
N MET A 17 20.91 33.04 45.01
CA MET A 17 20.43 32.44 46.26
C MET A 17 20.66 30.94 46.29
N VAL A 18 21.38 30.55 47.28
CA VAL A 18 21.76 29.19 47.67
C VAL A 18 20.57 28.53 48.41
N ALA A 19 20.24 27.33 48.07
CA ALA A 19 19.66 26.34 48.98
C ALA A 19 19.93 24.93 48.44
N ALA A 20 20.64 24.15 49.26
CA ALA A 20 21.08 22.78 49.01
C ALA A 20 20.01 21.78 49.59
N PRO A 21 20.28 20.44 49.61
CA PRO A 21 19.66 19.50 48.68
C PRO A 21 18.72 18.49 49.39
N LEU A 22 17.84 17.90 48.64
CA LEU A 22 17.25 16.61 49.06
C LEU A 22 17.41 15.61 47.87
N ALA A 23 18.26 14.63 48.11
CA ALA A 23 18.48 13.53 47.18
C ALA A 23 17.28 12.58 47.13
N TRP A 24 16.73 12.37 45.95
CA TRP A 24 15.95 11.18 45.61
C TRP A 24 16.54 10.57 44.35
N THR A 25 17.08 9.37 44.52
CA THR A 25 17.55 8.52 43.45
C THR A 25 16.37 7.99 42.66
N LEU A 26 16.25 8.45 41.42
CA LEU A 26 15.43 7.82 40.38
C LEU A 26 16.36 7.45 39.23
N GLY A 27 16.15 6.24 38.72
CA GLY A 27 16.95 5.59 37.73
C GLY A 27 17.19 6.42 36.47
N THR A 28 18.40 6.36 35.98
CA THR A 28 18.82 6.96 34.74
C THR A 28 18.22 6.21 33.56
N SER A 29 17.15 6.73 32.97
CA SER A 29 16.85 6.48 31.58
C SER A 29 17.83 7.34 30.76
N THR A 30 18.71 6.71 30.03
CA THR A 30 19.51 7.37 29.00
C THR A 30 18.57 7.86 27.92
N ALA A 31 18.24 9.15 27.94
CA ALA A 31 17.68 9.81 26.79
C ALA A 31 18.77 9.81 25.71
N TYR A 32 18.53 9.12 24.62
CA TYR A 32 19.26 9.35 23.38
C TYR A 32 18.99 10.81 22.98
N ALA A 33 20.05 11.58 22.83
CA ALA A 33 19.98 12.91 22.23
C ALA A 33 19.50 12.70 20.79
N ALA A 34 18.30 13.21 20.48
CA ALA A 34 17.91 13.41 19.10
C ALA A 34 18.93 14.38 18.49
N GLU A 35 19.60 13.99 17.43
CA GLU A 35 20.29 14.91 16.54
C GLU A 35 19.31 15.98 16.11
N GLU A 36 19.77 17.23 16.12
CA GLU A 36 18.99 18.37 15.60
C GLU A 36 18.74 18.12 14.11
N GLY A 37 17.60 17.46 13.80
CA GLY A 37 17.11 17.31 12.44
C GLY A 37 16.89 18.69 11.84
N SER A 38 17.44 18.93 10.67
CA SER A 38 17.12 20.02 9.78
C SER A 38 15.60 20.22 9.76
N THR A 39 15.11 21.39 10.18
CA THR A 39 13.72 21.77 10.06
C THR A 39 13.44 22.11 8.58
N THR A 40 13.32 21.09 7.74
CA THR A 40 12.72 21.28 6.42
C THR A 40 11.25 21.61 6.64
N SER A 41 10.84 22.80 6.22
CA SER A 41 9.42 23.17 6.26
C SER A 41 8.65 22.22 5.34
N THR A 42 7.55 21.66 5.82
CA THR A 42 6.65 20.83 4.98
C THR A 42 6.32 21.57 3.69
N PRO A 43 6.58 21.00 2.50
CA PRO A 43 6.30 21.65 1.23
C PRO A 43 4.80 21.98 1.08
N ALA A 44 4.48 23.05 0.38
CA ALA A 44 3.08 23.47 0.20
C ALA A 44 2.24 22.42 -0.53
N TYR A 45 2.83 21.64 -1.43
CA TYR A 45 2.14 20.57 -2.16
C TYR A 45 1.74 19.40 -1.27
N SER A 46 2.32 19.21 -0.09
CA SER A 46 1.91 18.14 0.84
C SER A 46 0.42 18.24 1.18
N SER A 47 -0.17 19.45 1.13
CA SER A 47 -1.60 19.64 1.29
C SER A 47 -2.48 18.88 0.29
N LEU A 48 -1.94 18.50 -0.87
CA LEU A 48 -2.63 17.67 -1.88
C LEU A 48 -2.76 16.21 -1.44
N PHE A 49 -1.90 15.78 -0.54
CA PHE A 49 -1.78 14.40 -0.05
C PHE A 49 -2.20 14.23 1.41
N GLU A 50 -2.50 15.33 2.10
CA GLU A 50 -2.89 15.30 3.52
C GLU A 50 -4.28 14.71 3.72
N GLY A 51 -4.36 13.76 4.67
CA GLY A 51 -5.60 13.18 5.15
C GLY A 51 -6.28 12.22 4.17
N ASP A 52 -7.27 11.52 4.69
CA ASP A 52 -8.08 10.59 3.90
C ASP A 52 -9.13 11.38 3.11
N ARG A 53 -8.81 11.68 1.88
CA ARG A 53 -9.70 12.43 0.98
C ARG A 53 -9.51 12.05 -0.48
N VAL A 54 -10.48 12.41 -1.29
CA VAL A 54 -10.41 12.31 -2.76
C VAL A 54 -10.30 13.71 -3.32
N ILE A 55 -9.30 13.97 -4.15
CA ILE A 55 -9.12 15.24 -4.85
C ILE A 55 -9.59 15.14 -6.30
N ASP A 56 -9.99 16.27 -6.89
CA ASP A 56 -10.28 16.35 -8.31
C ASP A 56 -9.03 16.75 -9.09
N VAL A 57 -8.73 16.01 -10.16
CA VAL A 57 -7.76 16.38 -11.19
C VAL A 57 -8.53 16.56 -12.51
N LYS A 58 -8.55 17.77 -13.03
CA LYS A 58 -9.28 18.13 -14.25
C LYS A 58 -8.28 18.51 -15.33
N VAL A 59 -8.22 17.71 -16.39
CA VAL A 59 -7.37 17.93 -17.56
C VAL A 59 -8.21 18.48 -18.69
N THR A 60 -7.76 19.60 -19.27
CA THR A 60 -8.32 20.15 -20.50
C THR A 60 -7.31 19.99 -21.63
N ILE A 61 -7.65 19.18 -22.63
CA ILE A 61 -6.80 18.79 -23.75
C ILE A 61 -7.55 18.98 -25.05
N SER A 62 -6.86 19.29 -26.16
CA SER A 62 -7.48 19.34 -27.48
C SER A 62 -7.95 17.95 -27.92
N ASP A 63 -9.01 17.89 -28.73
CA ASP A 63 -9.51 16.61 -29.27
C ASP A 63 -8.42 15.90 -30.09
N GLU A 64 -7.63 16.65 -30.88
CA GLU A 64 -6.53 16.12 -31.69
C GLU A 64 -5.43 15.47 -30.84
N ASP A 65 -5.03 16.13 -29.75
CA ASP A 65 -4.02 15.60 -28.83
C ASP A 65 -4.53 14.38 -28.03
N TRP A 66 -5.80 14.43 -27.64
CA TRP A 66 -6.43 13.30 -26.94
C TRP A 66 -6.54 12.07 -27.85
N GLU A 67 -7.04 12.24 -29.09
CA GLU A 67 -7.06 11.16 -30.09
C GLU A 67 -5.66 10.62 -30.39
N SER A 68 -4.64 11.50 -30.43
CA SER A 68 -3.24 11.09 -30.62
C SER A 68 -2.73 10.20 -29.46
N ILE A 69 -3.06 10.53 -28.19
CA ILE A 69 -2.71 9.70 -27.04
C ILE A 69 -3.39 8.33 -27.15
N LEU A 70 -4.67 8.29 -27.49
CA LEU A 70 -5.43 7.04 -27.60
C LEU A 70 -4.96 6.16 -28.76
N ALA A 71 -4.57 6.77 -29.87
CA ALA A 71 -4.08 6.04 -31.05
C ALA A 71 -2.70 5.41 -30.85
N SER A 72 -1.84 6.02 -30.04
CA SER A 72 -0.45 5.57 -29.82
C SER A 72 -0.05 5.66 -28.34
N PRO A 73 -0.74 4.97 -27.43
CA PRO A 73 -0.50 5.11 -25.99
C PRO A 73 0.91 4.65 -25.57
N MET A 74 1.51 3.73 -26.34
CA MET A 74 2.85 3.21 -26.05
C MET A 74 3.99 4.20 -26.32
N ASP A 75 3.74 5.25 -27.11
CA ASP A 75 4.75 6.27 -27.44
C ASP A 75 5.02 7.18 -26.23
N LYS A 76 4.08 7.24 -25.29
CA LYS A 76 4.19 8.05 -24.05
C LYS A 76 4.54 9.52 -24.34
N GLU A 77 4.05 10.03 -25.49
CA GLU A 77 4.31 11.40 -25.92
C GLU A 77 3.62 12.38 -24.96
N TYR A 78 4.34 13.42 -24.56
CA TYR A 78 3.76 14.49 -23.76
C TYR A 78 2.96 15.46 -24.63
N LYS A 79 1.69 15.66 -24.28
CA LYS A 79 0.84 16.72 -24.83
C LYS A 79 0.77 17.88 -23.85
N SER A 80 0.67 19.12 -24.38
CA SER A 80 0.51 20.33 -23.55
C SER A 80 -0.93 20.53 -23.21
N VAL A 81 -1.25 20.55 -21.90
CA VAL A 81 -2.60 20.64 -21.40
C VAL A 81 -2.75 21.75 -20.35
N SER A 82 -3.99 22.16 -20.09
CA SER A 82 -4.33 22.93 -18.88
C SER A 82 -4.86 21.95 -17.83
N VAL A 83 -4.44 22.11 -16.57
CA VAL A 83 -4.91 21.26 -15.46
C VAL A 83 -5.44 22.10 -14.31
N GLU A 84 -6.41 21.55 -13.59
CA GLU A 84 -6.83 22.02 -12.27
C GLU A 84 -6.71 20.84 -11.30
N VAL A 85 -5.82 20.96 -10.31
CA VAL A 85 -5.61 19.93 -9.27
C VAL A 85 -6.06 20.53 -7.94
N ASP A 86 -7.11 19.97 -7.36
CA ASP A 86 -7.69 20.43 -6.10
C ASP A 86 -7.89 21.97 -6.06
N GLY A 87 -8.42 22.53 -7.16
CA GLY A 87 -8.67 23.96 -7.34
C GLY A 87 -7.48 24.81 -7.80
N ASN A 88 -6.26 24.26 -7.81
CA ASN A 88 -5.06 24.94 -8.29
C ASN A 88 -4.91 24.75 -9.80
N LYS A 89 -4.81 25.85 -10.55
CA LYS A 89 -4.79 25.83 -12.02
C LYS A 89 -3.40 26.10 -12.55
N LEU A 90 -3.01 25.30 -13.56
CA LEU A 90 -1.79 25.49 -14.34
C LEU A 90 -2.06 25.24 -15.83
N ASP A 91 -1.42 26.03 -16.67
CA ASP A 91 -1.40 25.84 -18.12
C ASP A 91 -0.04 25.29 -18.56
N ASN A 92 0.05 24.76 -19.78
CA ASN A 92 1.28 24.20 -20.34
C ASN A 92 1.90 23.07 -19.49
N VAL A 93 1.08 22.21 -18.94
CA VAL A 93 1.50 21.02 -18.22
C VAL A 93 1.69 19.85 -19.20
N GLY A 94 2.75 19.09 -19.04
CA GLY A 94 2.96 17.86 -19.81
C GLY A 94 2.05 16.75 -19.33
N PHE A 95 1.21 16.21 -20.21
CA PHE A 95 0.32 15.07 -19.93
C PHE A 95 0.65 13.92 -20.87
N SER A 96 0.89 12.73 -20.34
CA SER A 96 1.21 11.53 -21.12
C SER A 96 0.75 10.25 -20.42
N THR A 97 0.63 9.17 -21.20
CA THR A 97 0.49 7.81 -20.64
C THR A 97 1.76 7.40 -19.90
N LYS A 98 1.61 6.47 -18.93
CA LYS A 98 2.74 5.92 -18.13
C LYS A 98 2.56 4.41 -17.94
N GLY A 99 3.66 3.74 -17.62
CA GLY A 99 3.72 2.30 -17.34
C GLY A 99 4.34 1.51 -18.50
N ASN A 100 4.52 0.23 -18.30
CA ASN A 100 5.08 -0.70 -19.28
C ASN A 100 4.13 -1.89 -19.51
N MET A 101 4.10 -2.85 -18.58
CA MET A 101 3.25 -4.05 -18.69
C MET A 101 1.76 -3.70 -18.66
N THR A 102 1.33 -2.95 -17.65
CA THR A 102 -0.08 -2.54 -17.51
C THR A 102 -0.53 -1.65 -18.66
N LEU A 103 0.32 -0.73 -19.13
CA LEU A 103 0.02 0.09 -20.30
C LEU A 103 -0.21 -0.77 -21.55
N ARG A 104 0.68 -1.75 -21.79
CA ARG A 104 0.55 -2.67 -22.94
C ARG A 104 -0.72 -3.53 -22.81
N SER A 105 -1.04 -3.98 -21.58
CA SER A 105 -2.24 -4.79 -21.32
C SER A 105 -3.50 -4.01 -21.65
N VAL A 106 -3.63 -2.77 -21.16
CA VAL A 106 -4.78 -1.91 -21.45
C VAL A 106 -4.83 -1.53 -22.94
N ALA A 107 -3.68 -1.18 -23.56
CA ALA A 107 -3.63 -0.86 -24.99
C ALA A 107 -4.01 -2.04 -25.90
N SER A 108 -4.03 -3.27 -25.39
CA SER A 108 -4.52 -4.46 -26.12
C SER A 108 -6.01 -4.75 -25.91
N MET A 109 -6.70 -4.00 -25.04
CA MET A 109 -8.14 -4.10 -24.83
C MET A 109 -8.89 -3.35 -25.93
N GLU A 110 -9.98 -3.92 -26.43
CA GLU A 110 -10.82 -3.27 -27.44
C GLU A 110 -11.79 -2.25 -26.85
N ASP A 111 -12.05 -2.34 -25.53
CA ASP A 111 -13.11 -1.63 -24.83
C ASP A 111 -12.64 -0.76 -23.66
N SER A 112 -11.33 -0.49 -23.54
CA SER A 112 -10.81 0.32 -22.45
C SER A 112 -9.62 1.20 -22.87
N ASP A 113 -9.76 2.50 -22.60
CA ASP A 113 -8.70 3.51 -22.72
C ASP A 113 -8.20 4.00 -21.35
N ARG A 114 -8.49 3.24 -20.30
CA ARG A 114 -8.16 3.57 -18.92
C ARG A 114 -6.65 3.37 -18.67
N TYR A 115 -5.83 4.22 -19.25
CA TYR A 115 -4.38 4.21 -19.02
C TYR A 115 -4.01 4.83 -17.69
N SER A 116 -2.86 4.47 -17.13
CA SER A 116 -2.18 5.30 -16.13
C SER A 116 -1.56 6.51 -16.82
N PHE A 117 -1.58 7.67 -16.14
CA PHE A 117 -1.10 8.92 -16.70
C PHE A 117 -0.01 9.54 -15.84
N ARG A 118 0.68 10.52 -16.43
CA ARG A 118 1.70 11.35 -15.79
C ARG A 118 1.42 12.81 -16.08
N LEU A 119 1.40 13.62 -15.04
CA LEU A 119 1.41 15.07 -15.11
C LEU A 119 2.82 15.55 -14.77
N LYS A 120 3.48 16.23 -15.70
CA LYS A 120 4.78 16.88 -15.49
C LYS A 120 4.60 18.38 -15.58
N PHE A 121 4.59 19.03 -14.42
CA PHE A 121 4.25 20.45 -14.29
C PHE A 121 5.33 21.35 -14.88
N ASP A 122 6.59 20.96 -14.78
CA ASP A 122 7.79 21.64 -15.30
C ASP A 122 8.16 21.29 -16.75
N LYS A 123 7.31 20.52 -17.47
CA LYS A 123 7.68 19.97 -18.79
C LYS A 123 8.08 21.04 -19.80
N TYR A 124 7.33 22.12 -19.86
CA TYR A 124 7.52 23.17 -20.88
C TYR A 124 8.08 24.47 -20.29
N ASP A 125 7.95 24.64 -18.97
CA ASP A 125 8.57 25.73 -18.21
C ASP A 125 9.23 25.13 -16.94
N LYS A 126 10.54 25.12 -16.91
CA LYS A 126 11.33 24.53 -15.83
C LYS A 126 11.20 25.22 -14.48
N THR A 127 10.55 26.38 -14.43
CA THR A 127 10.26 27.11 -13.20
C THR A 127 8.84 26.88 -12.69
N GLN A 128 8.01 26.15 -13.47
CA GLN A 128 6.62 25.89 -13.12
C GLN A 128 6.50 24.65 -12.23
N THR A 129 5.84 24.79 -11.11
CA THR A 129 5.50 23.69 -10.20
C THR A 129 4.06 23.83 -9.72
N LEU A 130 3.47 22.73 -9.28
CA LEU A 130 2.18 22.74 -8.57
C LEU A 130 2.45 22.84 -7.06
N LEU A 131 2.42 24.04 -6.50
CA LEU A 131 2.72 24.27 -5.07
C LEU A 131 4.12 23.76 -4.64
N GLY A 132 5.05 23.66 -5.56
CA GLY A 132 6.37 23.06 -5.36
C GLY A 132 6.51 21.62 -5.87
N LEU A 133 5.42 20.98 -6.29
CA LEU A 133 5.45 19.63 -6.91
C LEU A 133 5.76 19.78 -8.41
N ASP A 134 6.72 19.03 -8.91
CA ASP A 134 7.12 19.02 -10.32
C ASP A 134 6.47 17.92 -11.16
N LYS A 135 6.08 16.80 -10.55
CA LYS A 135 5.47 15.68 -11.26
C LYS A 135 4.55 14.84 -10.39
N MET A 136 3.41 14.42 -10.94
CA MET A 136 2.45 13.52 -10.32
C MET A 136 2.08 12.38 -11.25
N VAL A 137 1.93 11.19 -10.69
CA VAL A 137 1.47 9.99 -11.40
C VAL A 137 0.03 9.68 -10.98
N LEU A 138 -0.77 9.26 -11.95
CA LEU A 138 -2.15 8.80 -11.78
C LEU A 138 -2.20 7.32 -12.17
N ASN A 139 -2.22 6.42 -11.18
CA ASN A 139 -2.26 4.98 -11.38
C ASN A 139 -3.70 4.51 -11.56
N ASN A 140 -3.95 3.71 -12.61
CA ASN A 140 -5.29 3.28 -13.02
C ASN A 140 -5.84 2.08 -12.23
N ASN A 141 -5.07 1.53 -11.31
CA ASN A 141 -5.44 0.36 -10.48
C ASN A 141 -5.82 -0.90 -11.28
N TYR A 142 -5.12 -1.12 -12.43
CA TYR A 142 -5.40 -2.25 -13.34
C TYR A 142 -5.33 -3.63 -12.67
N THR A 143 -4.48 -3.82 -11.66
CA THR A 143 -4.29 -5.09 -10.95
C THR A 143 -4.94 -5.11 -9.56
N ASP A 144 -5.51 -3.99 -9.12
CA ASP A 144 -6.02 -3.82 -7.76
C ASP A 144 -7.53 -3.54 -7.69
N PRO A 145 -8.36 -4.59 -7.50
CA PRO A 145 -9.80 -4.40 -7.30
C PRO A 145 -10.17 -3.62 -6.04
N SER A 146 -9.27 -3.54 -5.04
CA SER A 146 -9.50 -2.80 -3.80
C SER A 146 -9.20 -1.30 -3.91
N TYR A 147 -8.36 -0.88 -4.86
CA TYR A 147 -7.81 0.46 -4.99
C TYR A 147 -6.96 0.92 -3.78
N LEU A 148 -6.58 0.01 -2.87
CA LEU A 148 -5.96 0.35 -1.58
C LEU A 148 -4.54 -0.18 -1.41
N ARG A 149 -4.05 -1.14 -2.24
CA ARG A 149 -2.78 -1.83 -2.02
C ARG A 149 -1.59 -0.90 -1.96
N GLU A 150 -1.45 -0.05 -2.96
CA GLU A 150 -0.35 0.91 -3.07
C GLU A 150 -0.44 1.96 -1.95
N TYR A 151 -1.63 2.50 -1.70
CA TYR A 151 -1.88 3.49 -0.65
C TYR A 151 -1.49 2.98 0.74
N LEU A 152 -2.00 1.79 1.13
CA LEU A 152 -1.75 1.19 2.44
C LEU A 152 -0.28 0.82 2.65
N HIS A 153 0.41 0.35 1.61
CA HIS A 153 1.82 0.00 1.74
C HIS A 153 2.70 1.24 1.96
N TYR A 154 2.47 2.32 1.19
CA TYR A 154 3.18 3.58 1.42
C TYR A 154 2.87 4.16 2.81
N GLU A 155 1.60 4.11 3.24
CA GLU A 155 1.21 4.56 4.58
C GLU A 155 1.95 3.79 5.69
N ALA A 156 2.01 2.47 5.57
CA ALA A 156 2.69 1.62 6.53
C ALA A 156 4.20 1.89 6.61
N LEU A 157 4.87 2.04 5.47
CA LEU A 157 6.30 2.38 5.45
C LEU A 157 6.58 3.77 6.03
N ARG A 158 5.69 4.74 5.77
CA ARG A 158 5.78 6.07 6.38
C ARG A 158 5.64 5.99 7.90
N SER A 159 4.78 5.10 8.42
CA SER A 159 4.58 4.94 9.87
C SER A 159 5.82 4.47 10.62
N ILE A 160 6.73 3.75 9.95
CA ILE A 160 8.03 3.35 10.50
C ILE A 160 9.18 4.30 10.10
N GLY A 161 8.85 5.46 9.53
CA GLY A 161 9.82 6.51 9.18
C GLY A 161 10.70 6.18 7.99
N LEU A 162 10.20 5.46 6.98
CA LEU A 162 10.85 5.40 5.67
C LEU A 162 10.35 6.55 4.82
N ASP A 163 11.27 7.23 4.14
CA ASP A 163 10.93 8.24 3.14
C ASP A 163 10.26 7.56 1.95
N VAL A 164 9.01 7.92 1.72
CA VAL A 164 8.18 7.32 0.66
C VAL A 164 7.49 8.41 -0.15
N PRO A 165 7.11 8.14 -1.41
CA PRO A 165 6.20 8.98 -2.16
C PRO A 165 4.90 9.28 -1.39
N GLU A 166 4.42 10.51 -1.49
CA GLU A 166 3.10 10.87 -1.00
C GLU A 166 2.00 10.28 -1.90
N THR A 167 0.86 9.92 -1.30
CA THR A 167 -0.25 9.27 -2.01
C THR A 167 -1.58 9.89 -1.66
N THR A 168 -2.50 9.93 -2.64
CA THR A 168 -3.87 10.44 -2.47
C THR A 168 -4.82 9.71 -3.42
N PHE A 169 -6.13 9.84 -3.21
CA PHE A 169 -7.14 9.36 -4.15
C PHE A 169 -7.59 10.49 -5.08
N VAL A 170 -7.84 10.16 -6.34
CA VAL A 170 -8.10 11.15 -7.40
C VAL A 170 -9.33 10.79 -8.22
N ASN A 171 -10.25 11.75 -8.38
CA ASN A 171 -11.19 11.75 -9.50
C ASN A 171 -10.53 12.44 -10.69
N LEU A 172 -10.29 11.71 -11.76
CA LEU A 172 -9.76 12.26 -13.00
C LEU A 172 -10.89 12.67 -13.93
N TYR A 173 -10.86 13.91 -14.38
CA TYR A 173 -11.77 14.46 -15.39
C TYR A 173 -10.97 14.81 -16.65
N ILE A 174 -11.48 14.43 -17.83
CA ILE A 174 -10.95 14.83 -19.11
C ILE A 174 -12.01 15.68 -19.83
N ASN A 175 -11.65 16.91 -20.20
CA ASN A 175 -12.54 17.87 -20.87
C ASN A 175 -13.89 18.07 -20.15
N GLY A 176 -13.90 17.99 -18.81
CA GLY A 176 -15.07 18.20 -17.97
C GLY A 176 -15.91 16.95 -17.69
N GLU A 177 -15.62 15.81 -18.32
CA GLU A 177 -16.26 14.51 -18.11
C GLU A 177 -15.47 13.68 -17.11
N LEU A 178 -16.15 13.02 -16.17
CA LEU A 178 -15.49 12.07 -15.24
C LEU A 178 -14.91 10.92 -16.04
N PHE A 179 -13.60 10.79 -16.03
CA PHE A 179 -12.90 9.73 -16.77
C PHE A 179 -12.72 8.47 -15.90
N GLY A 180 -12.39 8.64 -14.60
CA GLY A 180 -12.29 7.52 -13.68
C GLY A 180 -11.69 7.89 -12.33
N PHE A 181 -11.67 6.90 -11.43
CA PHE A 181 -11.10 6.98 -10.09
C PHE A 181 -9.70 6.35 -10.07
N TYR A 182 -8.70 7.11 -9.61
CA TYR A 182 -7.27 6.80 -9.72
C TYR A 182 -6.58 6.90 -8.35
N THR A 183 -5.40 6.29 -8.22
CA THR A 183 -4.46 6.58 -7.15
C THR A 183 -3.45 7.61 -7.64
N GLY A 184 -3.40 8.77 -6.96
CA GLY A 184 -2.40 9.81 -7.20
C GLY A 184 -1.15 9.54 -6.37
N VAL A 185 0.02 9.57 -7.01
CA VAL A 185 1.33 9.29 -6.37
C VAL A 185 2.30 10.41 -6.71
N GLU A 186 2.99 10.95 -5.70
CA GLU A 186 4.15 11.82 -5.90
C GLU A 186 5.20 11.06 -6.71
N SER A 187 5.70 11.66 -7.77
CA SER A 187 6.80 11.03 -8.51
C SER A 187 8.11 11.22 -7.78
N VAL A 188 8.96 10.20 -7.79
CA VAL A 188 10.35 10.36 -7.33
C VAL A 188 11.09 11.18 -8.36
N ASP A 189 11.16 12.50 -8.13
CA ASP A 189 11.79 13.51 -8.97
C ASP A 189 12.34 14.62 -8.05
N ASP A 190 12.66 15.80 -8.59
CA ASP A 190 13.29 16.89 -7.85
C ASP A 190 12.54 17.25 -6.56
N SER A 191 11.20 17.40 -6.59
CA SER A 191 10.40 17.74 -5.41
C SER A 191 10.46 16.67 -4.31
N TYR A 192 10.45 15.38 -4.66
CA TYR A 192 10.61 14.29 -3.71
C TYR A 192 12.01 14.32 -3.07
N LEU A 193 13.06 14.49 -3.90
CA LEU A 193 14.45 14.50 -3.43
C LEU A 193 14.72 15.71 -2.52
N GLU A 194 14.24 16.91 -2.89
CA GLU A 194 14.36 18.10 -2.05
C GLU A 194 13.67 17.93 -0.70
N ARG A 195 12.46 17.36 -0.69
CA ARG A 195 11.69 17.12 0.54
C ARG A 195 12.39 16.17 1.51
N ASN A 196 12.98 15.09 1.01
CA ASN A 196 13.54 14.03 1.85
C ASN A 196 15.02 14.18 2.13
N TYR A 197 15.78 14.79 1.21
CA TYR A 197 17.25 14.91 1.32
C TYR A 197 17.73 16.35 1.45
N GLY A 198 16.82 17.34 1.36
CA GLY A 198 17.09 18.75 1.59
C GLY A 198 17.87 19.45 0.46
N GLU A 199 18.27 20.71 0.74
CA GLU A 199 19.10 21.49 -0.18
C GLU A 199 20.41 20.75 -0.46
N GLY A 200 20.77 20.60 -1.74
CA GLY A 200 21.98 19.87 -2.16
C GLY A 200 21.72 18.45 -2.69
N TYR A 201 20.46 18.01 -2.74
CA TYR A 201 20.10 16.74 -3.41
C TYR A 201 20.60 16.69 -4.87
N GLU A 202 20.70 17.84 -5.53
CA GLU A 202 21.18 17.97 -6.91
C GLU A 202 22.64 17.52 -7.11
N ASP A 203 23.47 17.54 -6.04
CA ASP A 203 24.84 17.01 -6.05
C ASP A 203 24.89 15.47 -5.98
N GLY A 204 23.73 14.86 -5.78
CA GLY A 204 23.54 13.42 -5.73
C GLY A 204 23.26 12.81 -7.10
N VAL A 205 22.75 11.58 -7.07
CA VAL A 205 22.37 10.82 -8.25
C VAL A 205 21.20 9.88 -7.92
N LEU A 206 20.19 9.86 -8.79
CA LEU A 206 19.06 8.92 -8.70
C LEU A 206 19.20 7.87 -9.81
N TYR A 207 19.09 6.61 -9.42
CA TYR A 207 19.00 5.46 -10.33
C TYR A 207 17.63 4.80 -10.22
N ASP A 208 16.98 4.63 -11.37
CA ASP A 208 15.83 3.75 -11.54
C ASP A 208 16.29 2.31 -11.80
N THR A 209 15.49 1.31 -11.40
CA THR A 209 15.83 -0.10 -11.51
C THR A 209 14.90 -0.82 -12.47
N GLU A 210 15.49 -1.52 -13.45
CA GLU A 210 14.80 -2.46 -14.33
C GLU A 210 14.86 -3.89 -13.78
N GLU A 211 14.12 -4.82 -14.39
CA GLU A 211 14.16 -6.24 -13.99
C GLU A 211 15.60 -6.76 -13.91
N ARG A 212 15.90 -7.56 -12.86
CA ARG A 212 17.19 -8.16 -12.51
C ARG A 212 18.25 -7.21 -11.95
N SER A 213 17.83 -6.11 -11.36
CA SER A 213 18.72 -5.21 -10.62
C SER A 213 19.02 -5.73 -9.21
N TYR A 214 19.65 -6.91 -9.10
CA TYR A 214 19.91 -7.57 -7.82
C TYR A 214 21.14 -7.08 -7.07
N LEU A 215 21.87 -6.12 -7.61
CA LEU A 215 23.08 -5.54 -6.99
C LEU A 215 24.21 -6.56 -6.73
N GLN A 216 24.28 -7.62 -7.52
CA GLN A 216 25.38 -8.57 -7.49
C GLN A 216 26.62 -7.94 -8.13
N TYR A 217 27.79 -8.13 -7.49
CA TYR A 217 29.04 -7.61 -8.05
C TYR A 217 29.59 -8.53 -9.13
N GLU A 218 29.83 -7.96 -10.30
CA GLU A 218 30.59 -8.58 -11.38
C GLU A 218 31.70 -7.64 -11.83
N GLU A 219 32.89 -8.18 -12.08
CA GLU A 219 34.03 -7.38 -12.53
C GLU A 219 33.77 -6.84 -13.94
N ASN A 220 33.93 -5.53 -14.15
CA ASN A 220 33.67 -4.81 -15.40
C ASN A 220 32.21 -4.76 -15.85
N GLU A 221 31.25 -5.04 -14.96
CA GLU A 221 29.81 -4.91 -15.27
C GLU A 221 29.43 -3.42 -15.40
N GLU A 222 28.61 -3.10 -16.40
CA GLU A 222 28.10 -1.74 -16.65
C GLU A 222 26.78 -1.44 -15.93
N TYR A 223 26.17 -2.45 -15.31
CA TYR A 223 24.90 -2.32 -14.58
C TYR A 223 23.83 -1.61 -15.41
N SER A 224 23.60 -2.08 -16.64
CA SER A 224 22.68 -1.47 -17.61
C SER A 224 21.22 -1.40 -17.11
N THR A 225 20.84 -2.31 -16.23
CA THR A 225 19.50 -2.34 -15.59
C THR A 225 19.29 -1.25 -14.52
N LEU A 226 20.36 -0.54 -14.12
CA LEU A 226 20.33 0.60 -13.22
C LEU A 226 20.48 1.88 -14.04
N THR A 227 19.35 2.45 -14.47
CA THR A 227 19.33 3.61 -15.36
C THR A 227 19.36 4.90 -14.54
N LYS A 228 20.31 5.80 -14.87
CA LYS A 228 20.38 7.10 -14.22
C LYS A 228 19.20 7.99 -14.66
N ASP A 229 18.39 8.43 -13.71
CA ASP A 229 17.25 9.32 -13.94
C ASP A 229 17.64 10.80 -13.68
N LEU A 230 18.22 11.10 -12.52
CA LEU A 230 18.64 12.45 -12.16
C LEU A 230 20.11 12.49 -11.69
N GLY A 231 20.68 13.70 -11.67
CA GLY A 231 21.99 13.98 -11.10
C GLY A 231 23.17 13.49 -11.93
N SER A 232 24.31 13.28 -11.28
CA SER A 232 25.59 12.97 -11.92
C SER A 232 26.41 11.92 -11.20
N ASP A 233 26.69 10.82 -11.88
CA ASP A 233 27.69 9.83 -11.47
C ASP A 233 28.46 9.37 -12.71
N LYS A 234 29.68 9.89 -12.89
CA LYS A 234 30.49 9.56 -14.05
C LYS A 234 30.88 8.08 -14.04
N ASP A 235 30.59 7.39 -15.14
CA ASP A 235 30.90 5.98 -15.35
C ASP A 235 30.32 5.07 -14.24
N LYS A 236 29.22 5.52 -13.60
CA LYS A 236 28.59 4.86 -12.44
C LYS A 236 29.58 4.55 -11.30
N THR A 237 30.56 5.43 -11.07
CA THR A 237 31.66 5.18 -10.12
C THR A 237 31.14 5.03 -8.69
N LYS A 238 30.22 5.90 -8.24
CA LYS A 238 29.61 5.82 -6.91
C LYS A 238 28.81 4.52 -6.77
N LEU A 239 27.95 4.22 -7.78
CA LEU A 239 27.14 3.00 -7.84
C LEU A 239 27.99 1.72 -7.82
N LYS A 240 29.02 1.65 -8.66
CA LYS A 240 29.92 0.50 -8.74
C LYS A 240 30.68 0.29 -7.41
N ASN A 241 31.08 1.37 -6.75
CA ASN A 241 31.67 1.30 -5.42
C ASN A 241 30.69 0.78 -4.36
N PHE A 242 29.47 1.29 -4.34
CA PHE A 242 28.41 0.79 -3.44
C PHE A 242 28.17 -0.72 -3.64
N ILE A 243 27.95 -1.16 -4.87
CA ILE A 243 27.71 -2.58 -5.17
C ILE A 243 28.91 -3.43 -4.75
N LYS A 244 30.13 -2.96 -5.01
CA LYS A 244 31.35 -3.68 -4.59
C LYS A 244 31.43 -3.82 -3.07
N VAL A 245 31.26 -2.74 -2.30
CA VAL A 245 31.32 -2.77 -0.84
C VAL A 245 30.23 -3.66 -0.26
N LEU A 246 29.02 -3.61 -0.83
CA LEU A 246 27.90 -4.48 -0.43
C LEU A 246 28.25 -5.96 -0.58
N ASN A 247 28.88 -6.34 -1.69
CA ASN A 247 29.26 -7.74 -1.96
C ASN A 247 30.55 -8.18 -1.24
N ASP A 248 31.42 -7.24 -0.88
CA ASP A 248 32.64 -7.50 -0.13
C ASP A 248 32.41 -7.52 1.40
N MET A 249 31.18 -7.37 1.89
CA MET A 249 30.90 -7.44 3.32
C MET A 249 31.44 -8.76 3.91
N PRO A 250 32.20 -8.70 5.03
CA PRO A 250 32.59 -9.93 5.71
C PRO A 250 31.37 -10.65 6.28
N ASP A 251 31.37 -11.98 6.27
CA ASP A 251 30.27 -12.80 6.77
C ASP A 251 29.95 -12.46 8.24
N GLY A 252 28.71 -12.00 8.48
CA GLY A 252 28.22 -11.61 9.80
C GLY A 252 28.79 -10.31 10.37
N GLU A 253 29.57 -9.54 9.61
CA GLU A 253 30.16 -8.29 10.05
C GLU A 253 29.75 -7.11 9.15
N LYS A 254 29.66 -5.90 9.72
CA LYS A 254 29.25 -4.69 9.00
C LYS A 254 30.21 -4.29 7.87
N GLY A 255 31.51 -4.52 8.03
CA GLY A 255 32.51 -3.97 7.13
C GLY A 255 32.39 -2.45 7.00
N GLU A 256 32.46 -1.96 5.77
CA GLU A 256 32.36 -0.53 5.43
C GLU A 256 30.98 -0.13 4.89
N ILE A 257 29.94 -0.99 5.03
CA ILE A 257 28.65 -0.79 4.36
C ILE A 257 27.96 0.53 4.76
N GLU A 258 28.07 0.95 6.01
CA GLU A 258 27.43 2.19 6.50
C GLU A 258 28.04 3.46 5.86
N SER A 259 29.23 3.35 5.24
CA SER A 259 29.84 4.46 4.50
C SER A 259 29.24 4.68 3.11
N VAL A 260 28.57 3.66 2.55
CA VAL A 260 28.04 3.68 1.19
C VAL A 260 26.52 3.39 1.10
N LEU A 261 25.90 2.97 2.20
CA LEU A 261 24.47 2.65 2.27
C LEU A 261 23.86 3.23 3.54
N ASP A 262 22.70 3.85 3.42
CA ASP A 262 21.76 4.02 4.51
C ASP A 262 21.11 2.67 4.80
N VAL A 263 21.66 1.96 5.76
CA VAL A 263 21.24 0.60 6.12
C VAL A 263 19.81 0.60 6.65
N ASP A 264 19.38 1.65 7.35
CA ASP A 264 18.03 1.72 7.88
C ASP A 264 16.98 1.83 6.77
N SER A 265 17.22 2.59 5.70
CA SER A 265 16.33 2.66 4.53
C SER A 265 16.19 1.29 3.87
N ALA A 266 17.30 0.56 3.68
CA ALA A 266 17.29 -0.78 3.10
C ALA A 266 16.51 -1.79 3.97
N LEU A 267 16.75 -1.80 5.30
CA LEU A 267 16.08 -2.74 6.21
C LEU A 267 14.57 -2.48 6.32
N LYS A 268 14.14 -1.22 6.35
CA LYS A 268 12.72 -0.83 6.33
C LYS A 268 12.02 -1.26 5.04
N TYR A 269 12.69 -1.05 3.88
CA TYR A 269 12.19 -1.48 2.58
C TYR A 269 12.03 -3.02 2.52
N ILE A 270 13.03 -3.77 2.96
CA ILE A 270 12.98 -5.24 3.02
C ILE A 270 11.85 -5.71 3.95
N ALA A 271 11.71 -5.09 5.14
CA ALA A 271 10.66 -5.41 6.10
C ALA A 271 9.25 -5.15 5.53
N GLY A 272 9.04 -4.01 4.87
CA GLY A 272 7.77 -3.70 4.23
C GLY A 272 7.38 -4.72 3.17
N ASN A 273 8.28 -5.04 2.25
CA ASN A 273 8.00 -6.01 1.20
C ASN A 273 7.61 -7.40 1.75
N VAL A 274 8.30 -7.90 2.77
CA VAL A 274 7.99 -9.22 3.35
C VAL A 274 6.71 -9.20 4.18
N VAL A 275 6.45 -8.13 4.93
CA VAL A 275 5.24 -8.01 5.76
C VAL A 275 4.00 -7.91 4.89
N PHE A 276 4.02 -7.07 3.86
CA PHE A 276 2.89 -6.86 2.96
C PHE A 276 2.89 -7.77 1.73
N GLY A 277 3.76 -8.77 1.68
CA GLY A 277 3.79 -9.76 0.59
C GLY A 277 3.99 -9.14 -0.78
N ASN A 278 4.81 -8.10 -0.89
CA ASN A 278 5.18 -7.49 -2.15
C ASN A 278 6.44 -8.13 -2.71
N TYR A 279 6.27 -9.11 -3.58
CA TYR A 279 7.36 -9.81 -4.24
C TYR A 279 7.56 -9.41 -5.70
N ASP A 280 6.81 -8.45 -6.21
CA ASP A 280 7.15 -7.69 -7.41
C ASP A 280 8.15 -6.57 -7.07
N SER A 281 9.26 -6.94 -6.45
CA SER A 281 10.22 -6.05 -5.81
C SER A 281 11.62 -6.67 -5.79
N TYR A 282 12.57 -6.05 -5.09
CA TYR A 282 13.88 -6.63 -4.83
C TYR A 282 13.83 -7.99 -4.10
N ASN A 283 12.80 -8.20 -3.27
CA ASN A 283 12.59 -9.43 -2.52
C ASN A 283 12.09 -10.62 -3.37
N GLY A 284 11.76 -10.39 -4.65
CA GLY A 284 11.18 -11.39 -5.54
C GLY A 284 12.02 -11.69 -6.78
N ASP A 285 11.47 -12.52 -7.67
CA ASP A 285 12.14 -13.03 -8.86
C ASP A 285 12.34 -11.99 -10.00
N LYS A 286 11.84 -10.76 -9.81
CA LYS A 286 12.01 -9.65 -10.75
C LYS A 286 13.18 -8.73 -10.39
N GLY A 287 13.43 -8.46 -9.11
CA GLY A 287 14.54 -7.62 -8.65
C GLY A 287 14.45 -6.19 -9.17
N HIS A 288 13.28 -5.54 -9.06
CA HIS A 288 13.00 -4.18 -9.51
C HIS A 288 12.05 -3.45 -8.54
N ASN A 289 11.38 -2.38 -8.99
CA ASN A 289 10.41 -1.59 -8.22
C ASN A 289 11.01 -0.98 -6.94
N TYR A 290 12.20 -0.45 -7.08
CA TYR A 290 12.85 0.43 -6.12
C TYR A 290 13.78 1.38 -6.89
N MET A 291 14.18 2.45 -6.25
CA MET A 291 15.21 3.36 -6.77
C MET A 291 16.35 3.48 -5.77
N LEU A 292 17.48 3.97 -6.22
CA LEU A 292 18.65 4.23 -5.40
C LEU A 292 19.03 5.70 -5.53
N TYR A 293 18.91 6.45 -4.44
CA TYR A 293 19.44 7.80 -4.37
C TYR A 293 20.80 7.79 -3.66
N GLY A 294 21.87 8.15 -4.38
CA GLY A 294 23.20 8.35 -3.82
C GLY A 294 23.45 9.83 -3.58
N ASP A 295 23.82 10.20 -2.36
CA ASP A 295 24.18 11.58 -2.02
C ASP A 295 25.48 12.07 -2.69
N ALA A 296 25.87 13.31 -2.44
CA ALA A 296 27.10 13.89 -2.96
C ALA A 296 28.35 13.04 -2.64
N ASN A 297 28.36 12.34 -1.51
CA ASN A 297 29.47 11.49 -1.04
C ASN A 297 29.41 10.06 -1.59
N GLY A 298 28.31 9.66 -2.22
CA GLY A 298 28.08 8.31 -2.74
C GLY A 298 27.52 7.35 -1.70
N LYS A 299 26.86 7.85 -0.65
CA LYS A 299 26.07 7.06 0.27
C LYS A 299 24.65 6.92 -0.31
N PHE A 300 24.22 5.68 -0.56
CA PHE A 300 22.95 5.36 -1.18
C PHE A 300 21.85 5.13 -0.15
N SER A 301 20.65 5.60 -0.46
CA SER A 301 19.40 5.27 0.22
C SER A 301 18.48 4.49 -0.73
N VAL A 302 17.74 3.52 -0.20
CA VAL A 302 16.72 2.80 -0.96
C VAL A 302 15.44 3.62 -0.96
N VAL A 303 14.96 3.98 -2.15
CA VAL A 303 13.70 4.69 -2.36
C VAL A 303 12.65 3.71 -2.86
N PRO A 304 11.56 3.48 -2.13
CA PRO A 304 10.51 2.54 -2.53
C PRO A 304 9.69 3.07 -3.70
N TRP A 305 9.29 2.16 -4.61
CA TRP A 305 8.50 2.50 -5.78
C TRP A 305 7.60 1.36 -6.22
N ASP A 306 6.39 1.69 -6.73
CA ASP A 306 5.42 0.80 -7.38
C ASP A 306 4.92 -0.37 -6.52
N PHE A 307 4.07 -0.07 -5.54
CA PHE A 307 3.50 -1.05 -4.60
C PHE A 307 2.12 -1.58 -4.99
N ASN A 308 1.72 -1.43 -6.25
CA ASN A 308 0.42 -1.87 -6.75
C ASN A 308 0.18 -3.40 -6.64
N MET A 309 1.26 -4.18 -6.51
CA MET A 309 1.26 -5.64 -6.36
C MET A 309 1.42 -6.12 -4.90
N SER A 310 1.35 -5.23 -3.93
CA SER A 310 1.38 -5.58 -2.51
C SER A 310 0.17 -6.43 -2.08
N PHE A 311 0.23 -6.99 -0.88
CA PHE A 311 -0.79 -7.87 -0.33
C PHE A 311 -1.04 -9.09 -1.23
N ASN A 312 0.06 -9.73 -1.66
CA ASN A 312 0.05 -10.89 -2.55
C ASN A 312 -0.64 -10.62 -3.92
N GLY A 313 -0.49 -9.40 -4.44
CA GLY A 313 -0.95 -9.06 -5.78
C GLY A 313 -0.12 -9.70 -6.90
N TYR A 314 1.10 -10.13 -6.59
CA TYR A 314 2.04 -10.78 -7.49
C TYR A 314 2.28 -12.24 -7.10
N SER A 315 2.10 -13.16 -8.06
CA SER A 315 2.43 -14.58 -7.88
C SER A 315 3.79 -14.86 -8.50
N ALA A 316 4.84 -14.93 -7.69
CA ALA A 316 6.17 -15.31 -8.14
C ALA A 316 6.16 -16.71 -8.77
N GLY A 317 6.72 -16.84 -9.98
CA GLY A 317 6.84 -18.13 -10.67
C GLY A 317 5.69 -18.54 -11.58
N GLY A 318 4.68 -17.69 -11.80
CA GLY A 318 3.48 -18.03 -12.61
C GLY A 318 3.66 -18.06 -14.13
N GLY A 319 4.87 -17.93 -14.69
CA GLY A 319 5.04 -17.82 -16.16
C GLY A 319 6.32 -18.40 -16.74
N GLY A 320 7.24 -18.90 -15.95
CA GLY A 320 8.55 -19.39 -16.39
C GLY A 320 8.65 -20.90 -16.39
N ARG A 321 8.73 -21.51 -17.56
CA ARG A 321 9.16 -22.90 -17.75
C ARG A 321 10.54 -23.06 -17.11
N GLY A 322 10.58 -23.79 -15.99
CA GLY A 322 11.67 -24.07 -15.07
C GLY A 322 13.10 -23.79 -15.56
N THR A 323 13.77 -22.89 -14.90
CA THR A 323 15.21 -23.01 -14.73
C THR A 323 15.43 -24.03 -13.62
N THR A 324 15.79 -25.24 -14.05
CA THR A 324 16.22 -26.32 -13.15
C THR A 324 17.46 -25.84 -12.39
N GLY A 325 17.33 -25.60 -11.09
CA GLY A 325 18.52 -25.50 -10.25
C GLY A 325 18.47 -24.61 -9.01
N THR A 326 17.42 -23.82 -8.77
CA THR A 326 17.31 -23.03 -7.54
C THR A 326 16.22 -23.61 -6.65
N THR A 327 16.59 -24.05 -5.45
CA THR A 327 15.67 -24.38 -4.36
C THR A 327 15.13 -23.08 -3.78
N ALA A 328 14.03 -22.55 -4.36
CA ALA A 328 13.25 -21.52 -3.70
C ALA A 328 12.63 -22.11 -2.44
N THR A 329 12.94 -21.56 -1.28
CA THR A 329 12.46 -22.06 0.02
C THR A 329 11.03 -21.60 0.31
N ASN A 330 10.61 -20.46 -0.22
CA ASN A 330 9.27 -19.91 -0.05
C ASN A 330 8.50 -19.93 -1.36
N THR A 331 7.26 -20.42 -1.31
CA THR A 331 6.32 -20.46 -2.46
C THR A 331 4.99 -19.78 -2.19
N ASN A 332 4.77 -19.27 -0.96
CA ASN A 332 3.53 -18.65 -0.54
C ASN A 332 3.86 -17.36 0.24
N ALA A 333 3.35 -16.23 -0.22
CA ALA A 333 3.58 -14.92 0.38
C ALA A 333 2.97 -14.81 1.80
N THR A 334 1.84 -15.47 2.07
CA THR A 334 1.17 -15.45 3.38
C THR A 334 2.03 -16.08 4.48
N THR A 335 2.78 -17.13 4.14
CA THR A 335 3.62 -17.89 5.08
C THR A 335 5.12 -17.67 4.88
N ALA A 336 5.51 -16.67 4.09
CA ALA A 336 6.92 -16.38 3.82
C ALA A 336 7.71 -16.14 5.10
N SER A 337 8.90 -16.75 5.16
CA SER A 337 9.79 -16.72 6.32
C SER A 337 10.37 -15.34 6.56
N LEU A 338 10.43 -14.91 7.82
CA LEU A 338 11.16 -13.71 8.23
C LEU A 338 12.67 -13.88 8.21
N ASP A 339 13.17 -15.10 8.30
CA ASP A 339 14.61 -15.40 8.23
C ASP A 339 15.13 -15.40 6.79
N GLU A 340 14.27 -15.70 5.81
CA GLU A 340 14.56 -15.70 4.39
C GLU A 340 13.47 -14.91 3.65
N PRO A 341 13.50 -13.56 3.72
CA PRO A 341 12.40 -12.71 3.26
C PRO A 341 12.37 -12.54 1.73
N VAL A 342 12.43 -13.65 1.00
CA VAL A 342 12.42 -13.70 -0.47
C VAL A 342 11.38 -14.70 -0.98
N LEU A 343 10.88 -14.50 -2.20
CA LEU A 343 9.94 -15.42 -2.86
C LEU A 343 10.34 -15.62 -4.32
N GLY A 344 10.42 -16.89 -4.75
CA GLY A 344 10.75 -17.23 -6.13
C GLY A 344 12.23 -17.06 -6.51
N ILE A 345 13.08 -16.65 -5.56
CA ILE A 345 14.52 -16.47 -5.72
C ILE A 345 15.25 -16.98 -4.47
N SER A 346 16.55 -17.25 -4.59
CA SER A 346 17.39 -17.65 -3.44
C SER A 346 18.00 -16.42 -2.75
N MET A 347 18.26 -16.54 -1.45
CA MET A 347 18.97 -15.51 -0.66
C MET A 347 20.34 -15.14 -1.26
N ASP A 348 21.06 -16.11 -1.82
CA ASP A 348 22.39 -15.89 -2.44
C ASP A 348 22.34 -14.94 -3.65
N SER A 349 21.14 -14.78 -4.25
CA SER A 349 20.96 -13.92 -5.41
C SER A 349 20.73 -12.44 -5.05
N VAL A 350 20.50 -12.12 -3.77
CA VAL A 350 20.07 -10.80 -3.30
C VAL A 350 20.98 -10.27 -2.19
N PRO A 351 22.20 -9.82 -2.51
CA PRO A 351 23.24 -9.45 -1.53
C PRO A 351 22.78 -8.35 -0.55
N MET A 352 21.88 -7.45 -0.94
CA MET A 352 21.37 -6.44 -0.01
C MET A 352 20.52 -7.08 1.11
N ILE A 353 19.87 -8.21 0.86
CA ILE A 353 19.13 -8.95 1.89
C ILE A 353 20.09 -9.89 2.64
N SER A 354 20.79 -10.78 1.92
CA SER A 354 21.57 -11.83 2.53
C SER A 354 22.72 -11.29 3.40
N ASN A 355 23.47 -10.32 2.90
CA ASN A 355 24.64 -9.79 3.61
C ASN A 355 24.23 -8.88 4.78
N LEU A 356 23.18 -8.05 4.61
CA LEU A 356 22.71 -7.24 5.73
C LEU A 356 22.11 -8.10 6.85
N LEU A 357 21.27 -9.09 6.52
CA LEU A 357 20.65 -9.95 7.54
C LEU A 357 21.60 -10.98 8.15
N ALA A 358 22.79 -11.22 7.56
CA ALA A 358 23.85 -11.99 8.18
C ALA A 358 24.46 -11.26 9.39
N VAL A 359 24.42 -9.91 9.44
CA VAL A 359 24.89 -9.11 10.56
C VAL A 359 23.86 -9.13 11.69
N PRO A 360 24.18 -9.66 12.91
CA PRO A 360 23.18 -9.84 13.96
C PRO A 360 22.49 -8.53 14.40
N GLU A 361 23.22 -7.40 14.41
CA GLU A 361 22.64 -6.09 14.74
C GLU A 361 21.63 -5.63 13.71
N TYR A 362 21.91 -5.80 12.41
CA TYR A 362 20.99 -5.43 11.33
C TYR A 362 19.78 -6.35 11.27
N LYS A 363 19.99 -7.66 11.51
CA LYS A 363 18.88 -8.60 11.64
C LYS A 363 17.95 -8.24 12.79
N ALA A 364 18.49 -7.83 13.93
CA ALA A 364 17.70 -7.37 15.06
C ALA A 364 16.90 -6.08 14.74
N LYS A 365 17.51 -5.11 14.04
CA LYS A 365 16.83 -3.91 13.57
C LYS A 365 15.69 -4.25 12.57
N TYR A 366 16.00 -5.09 11.59
CA TYR A 366 15.00 -5.57 10.62
C TYR A 366 13.79 -6.20 11.30
N LEU A 367 14.01 -7.13 12.25
CA LEU A 367 12.93 -7.74 13.03
C LEU A 367 12.18 -6.71 13.89
N GLY A 368 12.85 -5.65 14.34
CA GLY A 368 12.20 -4.51 14.98
C GLY A 368 11.20 -3.83 14.05
N TYR A 369 11.59 -3.51 12.81
CA TYR A 369 10.69 -2.92 11.80
C TYR A 369 9.57 -3.88 11.39
N VAL A 370 9.86 -5.18 11.26
CA VAL A 370 8.81 -6.19 11.05
C VAL A 370 7.79 -6.16 12.18
N ASN A 371 8.24 -6.03 13.45
CA ASN A 371 7.35 -5.98 14.59
C ASN A 371 6.49 -4.70 14.60
N GLU A 372 7.06 -3.53 14.28
CA GLU A 372 6.31 -2.27 14.13
C GLU A 372 5.26 -2.35 13.03
N LEU A 373 5.59 -2.95 11.87
CA LEU A 373 4.66 -3.18 10.77
C LEU A 373 3.60 -4.24 11.10
N THR A 374 3.91 -5.19 11.99
CA THR A 374 2.92 -6.13 12.52
C THR A 374 1.92 -5.40 13.42
N ASP A 375 2.37 -4.43 14.24
CA ASP A 375 1.47 -3.57 15.03
C ASP A 375 0.54 -2.74 14.11
N TYR A 376 1.05 -2.24 12.97
CA TYR A 376 0.21 -1.59 11.96
C TYR A 376 -0.86 -2.55 11.41
N LEU A 377 -0.50 -3.81 11.09
CA LEU A 377 -1.44 -4.82 10.60
C LEU A 377 -2.51 -5.22 11.63
N GLU A 378 -2.27 -5.07 12.94
CA GLU A 378 -3.31 -5.32 13.95
C GLU A 378 -4.51 -4.38 13.81
N GLY A 379 -4.31 -3.18 13.25
CA GLY A 379 -5.38 -2.22 12.92
C GLY A 379 -5.88 -2.28 11.49
N ILE A 380 -5.36 -3.16 10.64
CA ILE A 380 -5.55 -3.10 9.20
C ILE A 380 -7.01 -3.29 8.75
N GLN A 381 -7.77 -4.11 9.45
CA GLN A 381 -9.18 -4.37 9.10
C GLN A 381 -10.03 -3.11 9.25
N ASP A 382 -9.87 -2.39 10.36
CA ASP A 382 -10.56 -1.10 10.58
C ASP A 382 -10.09 -0.07 9.54
N ARG A 383 -8.78 -0.04 9.24
CA ARG A 383 -8.21 0.88 8.25
C ARG A 383 -8.74 0.64 6.83
N ILE A 384 -8.82 -0.63 6.40
CA ILE A 384 -9.41 -1.00 5.11
C ILE A 384 -10.89 -0.56 5.07
N ALA A 385 -11.63 -0.78 6.15
CA ALA A 385 -13.04 -0.39 6.22
C ALA A 385 -13.21 1.13 6.10
N ASP A 386 -12.44 1.92 6.84
CA ASP A 386 -12.51 3.38 6.80
C ASP A 386 -12.19 3.93 5.41
N LEU A 387 -11.12 3.43 4.77
CA LEU A 387 -10.74 3.84 3.41
C LEU A 387 -11.75 3.36 2.36
N SER A 388 -12.25 2.14 2.49
CA SER A 388 -13.26 1.60 1.56
C SER A 388 -14.56 2.41 1.62
N ASP A 389 -15.00 2.81 2.81
CA ASP A 389 -16.19 3.65 2.97
C ASP A 389 -15.99 5.05 2.36
N LEU A 390 -14.77 5.60 2.45
CA LEU A 390 -14.39 6.85 1.80
C LEU A 390 -14.49 6.75 0.28
N ILE A 391 -13.86 5.72 -0.32
CA ILE A 391 -13.70 5.64 -1.77
C ILE A 391 -14.87 4.97 -2.49
N ARG A 392 -15.69 4.16 -1.81
CA ARG A 392 -16.82 3.41 -2.40
C ARG A 392 -17.71 4.24 -3.34
N PRO A 393 -18.21 5.45 -2.96
CA PRO A 393 -19.06 6.24 -3.85
C PRO A 393 -18.35 6.69 -5.13
N TYR A 394 -17.02 6.84 -5.09
CA TYR A 394 -16.23 7.23 -6.25
C TYR A 394 -15.93 6.04 -7.16
N VAL A 395 -15.61 4.89 -6.58
CA VAL A 395 -15.47 3.63 -7.34
C VAL A 395 -16.80 3.24 -8.00
N GLU A 396 -17.94 3.39 -7.31
CA GLU A 396 -19.26 3.15 -7.90
C GLU A 396 -19.53 4.07 -9.09
N ALA A 397 -19.21 5.36 -8.97
CA ALA A 397 -19.41 6.37 -10.00
C ALA A 397 -18.42 6.30 -11.17
N ASP A 398 -17.32 5.59 -11.04
CA ASP A 398 -16.25 5.49 -12.06
C ASP A 398 -16.78 4.79 -13.33
N PRO A 399 -16.87 5.50 -14.49
CA PRO A 399 -17.41 4.92 -15.71
C PRO A 399 -16.46 3.95 -16.41
N SER A 400 -15.18 3.99 -16.09
CA SER A 400 -14.11 3.25 -16.77
C SER A 400 -13.48 2.16 -15.92
N LYS A 401 -14.03 1.86 -14.74
CA LYS A 401 -13.46 0.87 -13.81
C LYS A 401 -13.30 -0.52 -14.43
N PHE A 402 -12.18 -1.16 -14.14
CA PHE A 402 -11.88 -2.54 -14.59
C PHE A 402 -12.70 -3.61 -13.87
N TYR A 403 -13.15 -3.31 -12.64
CA TYR A 403 -13.74 -4.27 -11.72
C TYR A 403 -15.19 -3.88 -11.37
N THR A 404 -16.02 -4.89 -11.18
CA THR A 404 -17.38 -4.67 -10.67
C THR A 404 -17.36 -4.29 -9.19
N MET A 405 -18.45 -3.69 -8.70
CA MET A 405 -18.58 -3.41 -7.26
C MET A 405 -18.54 -4.69 -6.41
N GLU A 406 -19.03 -5.80 -6.93
CA GLU A 406 -18.95 -7.11 -6.26
C GLU A 406 -17.49 -7.56 -6.08
N GLN A 407 -16.64 -7.37 -7.10
CA GLN A 407 -15.20 -7.66 -7.02
C GLN A 407 -14.49 -6.71 -6.05
N PHE A 408 -14.87 -5.43 -6.02
CA PHE A 408 -14.39 -4.48 -5.03
C PHE A 408 -14.74 -4.94 -3.61
N GLU A 409 -16.03 -5.21 -3.33
CA GLU A 409 -16.49 -5.64 -1.99
C GLU A 409 -15.86 -6.97 -1.57
N SER A 410 -15.70 -7.94 -2.47
CA SER A 410 -15.04 -9.21 -2.15
C SER A 410 -13.56 -9.03 -1.82
N ASN A 411 -12.90 -8.02 -2.40
CA ASN A 411 -11.47 -7.76 -2.16
C ASN A 411 -11.20 -7.12 -0.80
N ILE A 412 -12.14 -6.33 -0.30
CA ILE A 412 -12.06 -5.64 0.99
C ILE A 412 -12.73 -6.41 2.14
N THR A 413 -13.27 -7.61 1.87
CA THR A 413 -13.93 -8.46 2.86
C THR A 413 -13.09 -9.72 3.10
N TYR A 414 -13.03 -10.17 4.38
CA TYR A 414 -12.37 -11.42 4.72
C TYR A 414 -13.18 -12.63 4.23
N SER A 415 -12.50 -13.61 3.63
CA SER A 415 -13.08 -14.91 3.26
C SER A 415 -12.10 -16.04 3.55
N ALA A 416 -12.47 -16.98 4.41
CA ALA A 416 -11.63 -18.13 4.76
C ALA A 416 -11.42 -19.09 3.58
N ASN A 417 -12.29 -19.05 2.57
CA ASN A 417 -12.22 -19.95 1.40
C ASN A 417 -11.35 -19.40 0.26
N ALA A 418 -10.86 -18.14 0.38
CA ALA A 418 -10.08 -17.50 -0.67
C ALA A 418 -8.62 -17.98 -0.79
N GLU A 419 -8.11 -18.77 0.16
CA GLU A 419 -6.72 -19.29 0.11
C GLU A 419 -6.47 -20.38 -0.96
N GLY A 420 -7.52 -20.88 -1.64
CA GLY A 420 -7.42 -21.91 -2.68
C GLY A 420 -7.52 -21.39 -4.12
N GLU A 421 -7.89 -20.14 -4.34
CA GLU A 421 -8.25 -19.59 -5.66
C GLU A 421 -7.21 -18.65 -6.27
N GLY A 422 -5.92 -18.90 -6.03
CA GLY A 422 -4.84 -18.47 -6.94
C GLY A 422 -4.81 -19.30 -8.23
N SER A 423 -5.88 -20.02 -8.54
CA SER A 423 -6.03 -20.84 -9.74
C SER A 423 -7.45 -20.66 -10.27
N MET A 424 -7.57 -19.90 -11.36
CA MET A 424 -8.67 -19.89 -12.32
C MET A 424 -10.06 -20.20 -11.72
N GLY A 425 -10.82 -19.17 -11.37
CA GLY A 425 -12.27 -19.27 -11.22
C GLY A 425 -12.86 -19.84 -12.50
N GLY A 426 -13.15 -21.13 -12.50
CA GLY A 426 -13.80 -21.83 -13.58
C GLY A 426 -15.20 -21.23 -13.76
N PHE A 427 -15.54 -20.87 -14.98
CA PHE A 427 -16.89 -20.66 -15.44
C PHE A 427 -17.72 -21.94 -15.19
N GLU A 428 -18.39 -22.06 -14.07
CA GLU A 428 -19.52 -22.97 -13.95
C GLU A 428 -20.73 -22.32 -14.63
N GLY A 429 -21.02 -22.78 -15.84
CA GLY A 429 -22.26 -22.38 -16.53
C GLY A 429 -22.27 -22.41 -18.05
N MET A 430 -21.27 -22.98 -18.72
CA MET A 430 -21.37 -23.25 -20.16
C MET A 430 -21.19 -24.75 -20.45
N THR A 431 -22.28 -25.41 -20.75
CA THR A 431 -22.24 -26.74 -21.39
C THR A 431 -21.53 -26.64 -22.74
N PRO A 432 -20.52 -27.48 -23.03
CA PRO A 432 -19.88 -27.53 -24.34
C PRO A 432 -20.90 -28.00 -25.40
N PRO A 433 -20.88 -27.46 -26.63
CA PRO A 433 -21.68 -28.01 -27.69
C PRO A 433 -21.24 -29.43 -28.02
N GLU A 434 -22.20 -30.34 -28.12
CA GLU A 434 -22.01 -31.75 -28.52
C GLU A 434 -21.29 -31.83 -29.88
N GLY A 435 -20.19 -32.58 -29.91
CA GLY A 435 -19.61 -33.06 -31.15
C GLY A 435 -18.08 -32.94 -31.31
N PHE A 436 -17.29 -33.50 -30.39
CA PHE A 436 -15.89 -33.87 -30.71
C PHE A 436 -15.52 -35.15 -29.94
N GLU A 437 -15.84 -36.31 -30.54
CA GLU A 437 -15.20 -37.56 -30.18
C GLU A 437 -14.00 -37.85 -31.11
N GLY A 438 -12.85 -38.08 -30.51
CA GLY A 438 -11.84 -38.99 -31.03
C GLY A 438 -10.77 -38.44 -31.97
N MET A 439 -9.61 -38.05 -31.42
CA MET A 439 -8.32 -38.30 -32.10
C MET A 439 -7.22 -38.60 -31.08
N THR A 440 -6.80 -39.87 -31.07
CA THR A 440 -5.57 -40.36 -30.44
C THR A 440 -4.34 -39.85 -31.22
N PRO A 441 -3.25 -39.44 -30.56
CA PRO A 441 -1.99 -39.07 -31.24
C PRO A 441 -1.27 -40.32 -31.77
N PRO A 442 -0.62 -40.28 -32.93
CA PRO A 442 0.25 -41.36 -33.36
C PRO A 442 1.64 -41.28 -32.69
N ASP A 443 2.09 -42.44 -32.29
CA ASP A 443 3.37 -42.76 -31.67
C ASP A 443 4.56 -42.58 -32.65
N GLY A 444 5.67 -42.04 -32.14
CA GLY A 444 7.03 -42.33 -32.64
C GLY A 444 7.54 -41.45 -33.79
N THR A 445 8.45 -40.51 -33.46
CA THR A 445 9.70 -40.34 -34.25
C THR A 445 10.77 -39.59 -33.45
N THR A 446 11.96 -40.14 -33.52
CA THR A 446 13.25 -39.78 -32.96
C THR A 446 13.74 -38.39 -33.40
N ALA A 447 14.40 -37.66 -32.47
CA ALA A 447 15.09 -36.40 -32.69
C ALA A 447 16.38 -36.59 -33.53
N PRO A 448 16.73 -35.68 -34.44
CA PRO A 448 18.06 -35.63 -35.02
C PRO A 448 19.01 -34.71 -34.26
N THR A 449 20.23 -35.20 -34.10
CA THR A 449 21.42 -34.62 -33.50
C THR A 449 21.92 -33.38 -34.29
N ARG A 450 22.42 -32.41 -33.51
CA ARG A 450 23.09 -31.19 -33.93
C ARG A 450 24.55 -31.50 -34.36
N PRO A 451 25.10 -30.88 -35.42
CA PRO A 451 26.54 -30.84 -35.62
C PRO A 451 27.17 -29.55 -35.12
N ASP A 452 28.32 -29.73 -34.46
CA ASP A 452 29.31 -28.72 -34.09
C ASP A 452 29.89 -28.02 -35.32
N GLY A 453 30.27 -26.73 -35.15
CA GLY A 453 31.01 -26.02 -36.16
C GLY A 453 31.47 -24.64 -35.69
N THR A 454 32.66 -24.61 -35.15
CA THR A 454 33.51 -23.44 -34.87
C THR A 454 33.82 -22.57 -36.07
N ALA A 455 33.93 -21.20 -35.85
CA ALA A 455 34.98 -20.27 -36.32
C ALA A 455 34.50 -18.83 -36.17
N SER A 456 35.10 -18.01 -35.25
CA SER A 456 36.24 -17.10 -35.49
C SER A 456 36.03 -16.08 -36.62
N GLY A 457 36.04 -14.79 -36.29
CA GLY A 457 36.18 -13.71 -37.24
C GLY A 457 35.97 -12.32 -36.62
N THR A 458 37.06 -11.71 -36.23
CA THR A 458 37.32 -10.32 -35.82
C THR A 458 37.02 -9.29 -36.87
N ALA A 459 36.69 -8.04 -36.44
CA ALA A 459 37.17 -6.71 -36.83
C ALA A 459 36.02 -5.71 -36.82
N ASP A 460 36.07 -4.72 -35.93
CA ASP A 460 36.79 -3.43 -35.99
C ASP A 460 36.10 -2.37 -36.85
N GLY A 461 35.92 -1.17 -36.30
CA GLY A 461 35.86 0.06 -37.04
C GLY A 461 34.69 0.99 -36.85
N SER A 462 34.72 1.83 -35.84
CA SER A 462 34.63 3.31 -35.79
C SER A 462 33.71 4.06 -36.75
N ASP A 463 33.04 5.04 -36.13
CA ASP A 463 32.89 6.46 -36.48
C ASP A 463 31.69 7.00 -37.28
N GLU A 464 31.09 7.97 -36.59
CA GLU A 464 30.64 9.32 -37.01
C GLU A 464 29.46 9.54 -37.96
N ALA A 465 28.52 10.24 -37.37
CA ALA A 465 27.90 11.53 -37.75
C ALA A 465 27.24 11.76 -39.15
N ALA A 466 26.06 12.32 -39.02
CA ALA A 466 25.51 13.45 -39.76
C ALA A 466 24.73 13.26 -41.07
N ALA A 467 23.49 13.75 -40.97
CA ALA A 467 22.81 14.65 -41.93
C ALA A 467 22.22 14.12 -43.25
N ALA A 468 20.90 14.29 -43.30
CA ALA A 468 20.08 14.84 -44.38
C ALA A 468 20.24 14.35 -45.81
N GLY A 469 19.09 14.02 -46.42
CA GLY A 469 18.95 14.07 -47.88
C GLY A 469 17.85 13.20 -48.44
N ASP A 470 16.82 13.87 -48.81
CA ASP A 470 15.67 13.54 -49.66
C ASP A 470 15.98 12.70 -50.90
N ASN A 471 15.09 11.80 -51.29
CA ASN A 471 14.46 11.55 -52.56
C ASN A 471 14.22 10.09 -52.96
N GLY A 472 12.96 9.82 -53.26
CA GLY A 472 12.58 9.23 -54.53
C GLY A 472 12.38 7.70 -54.63
N SER A 473 11.13 7.32 -54.46
CA SER A 473 10.39 6.40 -55.36
C SER A 473 11.07 5.11 -55.86
N THR A 474 10.55 3.96 -55.49
CA THR A 474 9.88 3.00 -56.38
C THR A 474 9.33 1.79 -55.62
N ALA A 475 8.09 1.45 -55.94
CA ALA A 475 7.36 0.29 -55.44
C ALA A 475 8.07 -1.02 -55.86
N GLY A 476 8.41 -1.84 -54.86
CA GLY A 476 8.78 -3.22 -55.03
C GLY A 476 8.02 -4.09 -54.05
N SER A 477 7.06 -4.84 -54.58
CA SER A 477 6.25 -5.80 -53.84
C SER A 477 7.13 -6.80 -53.08
N MET A 478 7.04 -6.83 -51.75
CA MET A 478 7.56 -7.93 -50.98
C MET A 478 6.49 -9.03 -50.82
N PRO A 479 6.88 -10.29 -50.83
CA PRO A 479 5.95 -11.40 -50.77
C PRO A 479 5.33 -11.51 -49.38
N THR A 480 4.02 -11.73 -49.34
CA THR A 480 3.20 -12.03 -48.17
C THR A 480 3.80 -13.22 -47.42
N PRO A 481 3.98 -13.12 -46.06
CA PRO A 481 4.29 -14.30 -45.27
C PRO A 481 3.07 -15.25 -45.26
N PRO A 482 3.27 -16.56 -45.14
CA PRO A 482 2.16 -17.50 -45.09
C PRO A 482 1.33 -17.28 -43.84
N GLN A 483 0.02 -17.19 -43.99
CA GLN A 483 -0.97 -17.27 -42.94
C GLN A 483 -0.85 -18.66 -42.26
N GLY A 484 -0.03 -18.76 -41.23
CA GLY A 484 -0.12 -19.79 -40.21
C GLY A 484 -1.05 -19.29 -39.13
N GLY A 485 -2.25 -19.81 -39.08
CA GLY A 485 -3.19 -19.54 -38.01
C GLY A 485 -2.58 -19.91 -36.66
N PHE A 486 -2.20 -18.89 -35.90
CA PHE A 486 -2.06 -19.06 -34.45
C PHE A 486 -3.47 -19.00 -33.89
N GLY A 487 -3.88 -20.16 -33.40
CA GLY A 487 -5.16 -20.37 -32.75
C GLY A 487 -5.37 -19.40 -31.60
N GLY A 488 -6.60 -18.98 -31.51
CA GLY A 488 -7.36 -18.37 -30.44
C GLY A 488 -6.57 -17.66 -29.35
N GLY A 489 -6.73 -16.34 -29.29
CA GLY A 489 -6.38 -15.59 -28.11
C GLY A 489 -7.04 -16.21 -26.89
N GLN A 490 -6.24 -16.88 -26.07
CA GLN A 490 -6.53 -16.95 -24.67
C GLN A 490 -6.33 -15.52 -24.18
N GLY A 491 -7.43 -14.83 -23.93
CA GLY A 491 -7.43 -13.60 -23.16
C GLY A 491 -6.56 -13.85 -21.94
N MET A 492 -5.61 -12.95 -21.65
CA MET A 492 -4.87 -12.98 -20.39
C MET A 492 -5.92 -13.03 -19.29
N GLY A 493 -6.08 -14.20 -18.67
CA GLY A 493 -7.02 -14.42 -17.61
C GLY A 493 -6.75 -13.38 -16.53
N ASN A 494 -7.83 -12.84 -16.04
CA ASN A 494 -7.98 -11.86 -15.03
C ASN A 494 -6.78 -11.81 -14.06
N MET A 495 -5.89 -10.81 -14.21
CA MET A 495 -4.73 -10.58 -13.34
C MET A 495 -5.17 -9.92 -12.02
N ALA A 496 -6.46 -10.01 -11.67
CA ALA A 496 -6.96 -9.48 -10.42
C ALA A 496 -6.28 -10.18 -9.25
N ALA A 497 -5.69 -9.40 -8.38
CA ALA A 497 -5.14 -9.89 -7.12
C ALA A 497 -6.25 -10.49 -6.24
N GLY A 498 -5.93 -11.48 -5.43
CA GLY A 498 -6.82 -12.06 -4.43
C GLY A 498 -7.29 -11.04 -3.38
N SER A 499 -8.17 -11.44 -2.45
CA SER A 499 -8.67 -10.53 -1.42
C SER A 499 -7.53 -9.91 -0.59
N LEU A 500 -7.46 -8.58 -0.59
CA LEU A 500 -6.51 -7.80 0.20
C LEU A 500 -6.71 -8.07 1.70
N THR A 501 -7.94 -8.04 2.17
CA THR A 501 -8.26 -8.25 3.59
C THR A 501 -7.94 -9.67 4.04
N THR A 502 -8.24 -10.68 3.22
CA THR A 502 -7.93 -12.07 3.54
C THR A 502 -6.42 -12.27 3.66
N PHE A 503 -5.64 -11.77 2.71
CA PHE A 503 -4.18 -11.83 2.80
C PHE A 503 -3.67 -11.12 4.06
N ALA A 504 -4.10 -9.88 4.30
CA ALA A 504 -3.61 -9.06 5.42
C ALA A 504 -3.83 -9.75 6.78
N LEU A 505 -5.01 -10.32 7.01
CA LEU A 505 -5.34 -10.98 8.28
C LEU A 505 -4.63 -12.33 8.44
N ASN A 506 -4.55 -13.13 7.38
CA ASN A 506 -3.81 -14.39 7.43
C ASN A 506 -2.31 -14.14 7.59
N ARG A 507 -1.77 -13.11 6.93
CA ARG A 507 -0.36 -12.72 7.10
C ARG A 507 -0.09 -12.20 8.52
N LEU A 508 -0.98 -11.41 9.10
CA LEU A 508 -0.89 -10.96 10.49
C LEU A 508 -0.76 -12.15 11.45
N ALA A 509 -1.66 -13.13 11.34
CA ALA A 509 -1.62 -14.33 12.18
C ALA A 509 -0.29 -15.08 12.05
N ASN A 510 0.20 -15.25 10.81
CA ASN A 510 1.49 -15.89 10.54
C ASN A 510 2.69 -15.10 11.09
N LEU A 511 2.69 -13.76 10.95
CA LEU A 511 3.75 -12.90 11.50
C LEU A 511 3.77 -12.98 13.04
N GLN A 512 2.61 -12.93 13.69
CA GLN A 512 2.50 -13.07 15.14
C GLN A 512 3.05 -14.41 15.61
N GLU A 513 2.78 -15.52 14.91
CA GLU A 513 3.35 -16.83 15.18
C GLU A 513 4.89 -16.82 15.05
N GLN A 514 5.43 -16.30 13.93
CA GLN A 514 6.88 -16.24 13.69
C GLN A 514 7.62 -15.35 14.72
N LEU A 515 6.97 -14.29 15.20
CA LEU A 515 7.51 -13.37 16.22
C LEU A 515 7.28 -13.86 17.65
N GLY A 516 6.58 -15.01 17.85
CA GLY A 516 6.23 -15.53 19.16
C GLY A 516 5.22 -14.65 19.93
N ARG A 517 4.37 -13.91 19.21
CA ARG A 517 3.30 -13.07 19.75
C ARG A 517 2.01 -13.87 19.93
N GLU A 518 1.06 -13.35 20.69
CA GLU A 518 -0.30 -13.90 20.74
C GLU A 518 -0.98 -13.72 19.37
N VAL A 519 -1.49 -14.81 18.82
CA VAL A 519 -2.11 -14.80 17.50
C VAL A 519 -3.53 -14.24 17.56
N THR A 520 -3.81 -13.22 16.78
CA THR A 520 -5.15 -12.63 16.65
C THR A 520 -6.08 -13.63 15.94
N PRO A 521 -7.22 -14.01 16.53
CA PRO A 521 -8.17 -14.90 15.87
C PRO A 521 -8.71 -14.31 14.58
N LEU A 522 -8.74 -15.13 13.52
CA LEU A 522 -9.35 -14.75 12.25
C LEU A 522 -10.87 -14.59 12.37
N PRO A 523 -11.50 -13.71 11.57
CA PRO A 523 -12.95 -13.56 11.56
C PRO A 523 -13.66 -14.87 11.21
N GLU A 524 -14.76 -15.21 11.89
CA GLU A 524 -15.61 -16.33 11.51
C GLU A 524 -16.35 -16.01 10.20
N THR A 525 -16.27 -16.91 9.23
CA THR A 525 -17.01 -16.77 7.97
C THR A 525 -18.43 -17.27 8.15
N SER A 526 -19.41 -16.47 7.76
CA SER A 526 -20.83 -16.83 7.76
C SER A 526 -21.20 -17.71 6.56
N ASP A 527 -20.39 -18.71 6.23
CA ASP A 527 -20.70 -19.59 5.11
C ASP A 527 -21.40 -20.88 5.56
N GLY A 528 -22.63 -21.05 5.09
CA GLY A 528 -23.25 -22.34 4.84
C GLY A 528 -24.30 -22.81 5.81
N ALA A 529 -25.43 -22.11 5.91
CA ALA A 529 -26.68 -22.81 6.15
C ALA A 529 -27.16 -23.47 4.81
N SER A 530 -26.52 -24.54 4.40
CA SER A 530 -27.09 -25.46 3.42
C SER A 530 -28.20 -26.23 4.14
N GLU A 531 -29.46 -25.87 3.86
CA GLU A 531 -30.61 -26.67 4.21
C GLU A 531 -30.49 -28.07 3.56
N SER A 532 -30.04 -29.01 4.33
CA SER A 532 -30.27 -30.43 4.03
C SER A 532 -31.61 -30.84 4.63
N THR A 533 -32.65 -30.79 3.79
CA THR A 533 -33.89 -31.51 4.05
C THR A 533 -33.62 -33.02 3.92
N GLY A 534 -33.59 -33.68 5.04
CA GLY A 534 -33.53 -35.14 5.14
C GLY A 534 -34.33 -35.62 6.33
N THR A 535 -35.55 -36.07 6.10
CA THR A 535 -36.43 -36.79 7.00
C THR A 535 -35.76 -38.06 7.54
N ASP A 536 -35.79 -38.37 8.81
CA ASP A 536 -36.61 -39.41 9.46
C ASP A 536 -36.11 -39.78 10.89
N ALA A 537 -37.04 -39.73 11.74
CA ALA A 537 -37.40 -40.49 12.93
C ALA A 537 -36.42 -41.41 13.66
N SER A 538 -36.55 -41.29 14.97
CA SER A 538 -36.70 -42.34 16.02
C SER A 538 -35.66 -42.38 17.16
N SER A 539 -36.19 -41.95 18.28
CA SER A 539 -36.07 -42.52 19.66
C SER A 539 -34.75 -43.07 20.16
N GLY A 540 -34.39 -42.59 21.37
CA GLY A 540 -33.55 -43.37 22.30
C GLY A 540 -32.93 -42.59 23.43
N THR A 541 -33.61 -42.53 24.57
CA THR A 541 -33.17 -42.19 25.90
C THR A 541 -31.85 -42.84 26.30
N SER A 542 -30.93 -42.09 26.90
CA SER A 542 -30.37 -42.43 28.24
C SER A 542 -29.36 -41.41 28.75
N ALA A 543 -29.51 -41.13 30.00
CA ALA A 543 -28.66 -40.32 30.85
C ALA A 543 -27.29 -40.95 31.12
N GLY A 544 -26.27 -40.14 31.29
CA GLY A 544 -24.98 -40.59 31.78
C GLY A 544 -24.08 -39.42 32.18
N THR A 545 -23.99 -39.20 33.43
CA THR A 545 -23.13 -38.30 34.23
C THR A 545 -21.64 -38.47 33.93
N ALA A 546 -20.91 -37.39 33.97
CA ALA A 546 -19.76 -37.05 34.81
C ALA A 546 -18.49 -36.51 34.09
N ALA A 547 -18.13 -35.35 34.55
CA ALA A 547 -16.80 -34.86 34.96
C ALA A 547 -15.69 -34.62 33.93
N GLY A 548 -15.45 -33.34 33.73
CA GLY A 548 -14.17 -32.70 34.04
C GLY A 548 -13.05 -32.85 33.01
N ASN A 549 -12.85 -31.80 32.23
CA ASN A 549 -11.51 -31.23 32.19
C ASN A 549 -11.59 -29.77 31.68
N ALA A 550 -11.05 -28.86 32.49
CA ALA A 550 -10.97 -27.47 32.16
C ALA A 550 -9.85 -27.25 31.13
N SER A 551 -10.21 -26.76 29.97
CA SER A 551 -9.28 -26.11 29.06
C SER A 551 -9.75 -24.69 28.89
N SER A 552 -8.90 -23.74 29.27
CA SER A 552 -9.13 -22.31 29.23
C SER A 552 -9.09 -21.82 27.77
N GLY A 553 -10.24 -21.78 27.13
CA GLY A 553 -10.47 -21.04 25.89
C GLY A 553 -11.13 -19.71 26.24
N SER A 554 -10.46 -18.62 25.95
CA SER A 554 -11.03 -17.27 26.01
C SER A 554 -12.08 -17.14 24.91
N THR A 555 -13.33 -17.39 25.26
CA THR A 555 -14.47 -17.06 24.41
C THR A 555 -14.70 -15.55 24.53
N ASN A 556 -14.63 -14.81 23.42
CA ASN A 556 -15.22 -13.47 23.31
C ASN A 556 -16.70 -13.64 23.66
N LYS A 557 -17.09 -13.32 24.89
CA LYS A 557 -18.49 -13.28 25.29
C LYS A 557 -19.09 -12.04 24.64
N ASP A 558 -20.21 -12.22 23.95
CA ASP A 558 -21.02 -11.13 23.44
C ASP A 558 -21.29 -10.11 24.54
N ILE A 559 -20.98 -8.85 24.29
CA ILE A 559 -21.24 -7.79 25.26
C ILE A 559 -22.74 -7.56 25.32
N SER A 560 -23.32 -7.83 26.48
CA SER A 560 -24.72 -7.54 26.75
C SER A 560 -24.88 -6.21 27.50
N VAL A 561 -25.97 -5.51 27.22
CA VAL A 561 -26.33 -4.26 27.94
C VAL A 561 -27.70 -4.42 28.54
N THR A 562 -27.82 -4.06 29.79
CA THR A 562 -29.10 -4.01 30.49
C THR A 562 -29.42 -2.59 30.96
N LEU A 563 -30.68 -2.20 30.86
CA LEU A 563 -31.23 -0.95 31.39
C LEU A 563 -32.30 -1.27 32.41
N ASP A 564 -32.06 -0.89 33.68
CA ASP A 564 -32.92 -1.20 34.82
C ASP A 564 -33.31 -2.69 34.88
N GLY A 565 -32.31 -3.57 34.60
CA GLY A 565 -32.48 -5.02 34.59
C GLY A 565 -33.11 -5.63 33.35
N LYS A 566 -33.48 -4.83 32.37
CA LYS A 566 -34.01 -5.31 31.08
C LYS A 566 -32.92 -5.28 30.01
N THR A 567 -32.77 -6.34 29.23
CA THR A 567 -31.80 -6.41 28.14
C THR A 567 -32.17 -5.42 27.04
N VAL A 568 -31.18 -4.62 26.62
CA VAL A 568 -31.29 -3.73 25.48
C VAL A 568 -30.98 -4.53 24.20
N SER A 569 -31.85 -4.43 23.20
CA SER A 569 -31.67 -5.13 21.92
C SER A 569 -30.88 -4.28 20.91
N PHE A 570 -29.96 -4.93 20.20
CA PHE A 570 -29.13 -4.31 19.16
C PHE A 570 -29.28 -5.05 17.83
N PRO A 571 -30.38 -4.83 17.08
CA PRO A 571 -30.77 -5.70 15.97
C PRO A 571 -29.84 -5.69 14.76
N ASN A 572 -28.99 -4.68 14.58
CA ASN A 572 -28.16 -4.55 13.37
C ASN A 572 -26.66 -4.35 13.67
N GLN A 573 -26.31 -4.04 14.89
CA GLN A 573 -24.92 -3.83 15.32
C GLN A 573 -24.84 -4.11 16.82
N ALA A 574 -24.13 -5.14 17.21
CA ALA A 574 -23.87 -5.46 18.61
C ALA A 574 -22.89 -4.44 19.26
N PRO A 575 -22.91 -4.26 20.59
CA PRO A 575 -21.86 -3.55 21.29
C PRO A 575 -20.49 -4.16 21.03
N ILE A 576 -19.47 -3.31 20.91
CA ILE A 576 -18.08 -3.73 20.71
C ILE A 576 -17.17 -3.18 21.79
N LEU A 577 -16.04 -3.83 22.03
CA LEU A 577 -14.96 -3.30 22.86
C LEU A 577 -13.91 -2.66 21.94
N LYS A 578 -13.76 -1.33 22.00
CA LYS A 578 -12.75 -0.60 21.24
C LYS A 578 -11.90 0.26 22.19
N ASN A 579 -10.59 0.12 22.13
CA ASN A 579 -9.64 0.84 22.98
C ASN A 579 -9.97 0.73 24.48
N GLY A 580 -10.37 -0.46 24.95
CA GLY A 580 -10.74 -0.71 26.33
C GLY A 580 -12.08 -0.08 26.75
N ARG A 581 -12.89 0.41 25.82
CA ARG A 581 -14.20 1.02 26.06
C ARG A 581 -15.30 0.27 25.31
N VAL A 582 -16.42 0.06 25.98
CA VAL A 582 -17.60 -0.51 25.33
C VAL A 582 -18.27 0.59 24.50
N MET A 583 -18.27 0.38 23.17
CA MET A 583 -18.94 1.22 22.19
C MET A 583 -20.28 0.59 21.85
N VAL A 584 -21.33 1.38 21.80
CA VAL A 584 -22.70 0.90 21.55
C VAL A 584 -23.39 1.72 20.46
N PRO A 585 -24.26 1.11 19.64
CA PRO A 585 -25.14 1.85 18.76
C PRO A 585 -25.97 2.87 19.54
N VAL A 586 -25.69 4.15 19.32
CA VAL A 586 -26.27 5.25 20.11
C VAL A 586 -27.78 5.28 20.03
N ASN A 587 -28.36 5.00 18.87
CA ASN A 587 -29.82 5.00 18.68
C ASN A 587 -30.49 3.97 19.59
N SER A 588 -29.97 2.72 19.63
CA SER A 588 -30.54 1.65 20.45
C SER A 588 -30.55 1.98 21.96
N ILE A 589 -29.50 2.65 22.44
CA ILE A 589 -29.43 3.09 23.83
C ILE A 589 -30.36 4.27 24.08
N LEU A 590 -30.35 5.28 23.21
CA LEU A 590 -31.16 6.49 23.38
C LEU A 590 -32.66 6.19 23.24
N GLU A 591 -33.05 5.33 22.31
CA GLU A 591 -34.43 4.84 22.16
C GLU A 591 -34.88 4.01 23.38
N ALA A 592 -34.00 3.14 23.92
CA ALA A 592 -34.28 2.38 25.14
C ALA A 592 -34.48 3.30 26.36
N LEU A 593 -33.81 4.46 26.38
CA LEU A 593 -34.00 5.52 27.42
C LEU A 593 -35.26 6.37 27.14
N GLY A 594 -35.97 6.19 26.02
CA GLY A 594 -37.15 6.97 25.66
C GLY A 594 -36.79 8.33 25.02
N ALA A 595 -35.57 8.53 24.55
CA ALA A 595 -35.16 9.74 23.84
C ALA A 595 -35.70 9.74 22.42
N LYS A 596 -36.02 10.94 21.91
CA LYS A 596 -36.31 11.13 20.50
C LYS A 596 -35.00 11.40 19.76
N VAL A 597 -34.64 10.52 18.82
CA VAL A 597 -33.39 10.58 18.07
C VAL A 597 -33.64 11.08 16.66
N THR A 598 -32.84 12.05 16.22
CA THR A 598 -32.83 12.59 14.85
C THR A 598 -31.43 12.56 14.27
N TRP A 599 -31.34 12.29 12.96
CA TRP A 599 -30.09 12.23 12.22
C TRP A 599 -30.04 13.33 11.15
N ASP A 600 -29.02 14.19 11.25
CA ASP A 600 -28.71 15.15 10.19
C ASP A 600 -27.57 14.63 9.32
N LYS A 601 -27.91 14.20 8.09
CA LYS A 601 -26.97 13.63 7.13
C LYS A 601 -25.93 14.64 6.65
N THR A 602 -26.30 15.92 6.56
CA THR A 602 -25.41 16.98 6.06
C THR A 602 -24.39 17.39 7.10
N ALA A 603 -24.84 17.57 8.34
CA ALA A 603 -23.97 17.94 9.47
C ALA A 603 -23.24 16.73 10.06
N LYS A 604 -23.60 15.48 9.66
CA LYS A 604 -23.12 14.23 10.25
C LYS A 604 -23.31 14.20 11.77
N THR A 605 -24.48 14.62 12.26
CA THR A 605 -24.79 14.71 13.69
C THR A 605 -26.00 13.90 14.08
N VAL A 606 -25.89 13.20 15.24
CA VAL A 606 -27.03 12.60 15.94
C VAL A 606 -27.47 13.60 17.01
N THR A 607 -28.75 13.96 17.00
CA THR A 607 -29.37 14.75 18.06
C THR A 607 -30.38 13.91 18.81
N ALA A 608 -30.23 13.82 20.14
CA ALA A 608 -31.16 13.12 21.03
C ALA A 608 -31.82 14.09 22.02
N GLU A 609 -33.12 14.03 22.11
CA GLU A 609 -33.96 14.80 23.06
C GLU A 609 -34.54 13.85 24.12
N LEU A 610 -34.16 14.03 25.38
CA LEU A 610 -34.63 13.26 26.52
C LEU A 610 -35.13 14.22 27.63
N GLY A 611 -36.44 14.38 27.75
CA GLY A 611 -37.02 15.40 28.62
C GLY A 611 -36.56 16.81 28.21
N GLU A 612 -35.91 17.53 29.15
CA GLU A 612 -35.33 18.85 28.89
C GLU A 612 -33.86 18.80 28.41
N GLN A 613 -33.31 17.58 28.25
CA GLN A 613 -31.92 17.41 27.82
C GLN A 613 -31.82 17.23 26.32
N THR A 614 -30.86 17.90 25.69
CA THR A 614 -30.50 17.76 24.28
C THR A 614 -29.04 17.38 24.16
N LEU A 615 -28.78 16.18 23.66
CA LEU A 615 -27.44 15.67 23.37
C LEU A 615 -27.20 15.72 21.87
N VAL A 616 -26.09 16.33 21.46
CA VAL A 616 -25.66 16.40 20.05
C VAL A 616 -24.28 15.75 19.91
N ILE A 617 -24.18 14.74 19.08
CA ILE A 617 -22.95 13.96 18.82
C ILE A 617 -22.59 14.10 17.34
N LYS A 618 -21.36 14.51 17.06
CA LYS A 618 -20.84 14.56 15.69
C LYS A 618 -20.00 13.32 15.41
N ILE A 619 -20.28 12.62 14.30
CA ILE A 619 -19.48 11.47 13.85
C ILE A 619 -18.06 11.92 13.51
N GLY A 620 -17.09 11.08 13.87
CA GLY A 620 -15.67 11.37 13.69
C GLY A 620 -15.08 12.35 14.71
N SER A 621 -15.88 12.79 15.72
CA SER A 621 -15.43 13.72 16.75
C SER A 621 -15.57 13.13 18.16
N SER A 622 -14.60 13.34 19.02
CA SER A 622 -14.71 13.08 20.45
C SER A 622 -15.47 14.20 21.19
N ALA A 623 -15.74 15.33 20.52
CA ALA A 623 -16.52 16.42 21.10
C ALA A 623 -18.01 16.23 20.80
N ALA A 624 -18.81 16.21 21.83
CA ALA A 624 -20.27 16.26 21.80
C ALA A 624 -20.77 17.49 22.59
N THR A 625 -22.07 17.76 22.59
CA THR A 625 -22.64 18.77 23.44
C THR A 625 -23.88 18.24 24.19
N LEU A 626 -24.00 18.60 25.45
CA LEU A 626 -25.21 18.39 26.24
C LEU A 626 -25.80 19.76 26.64
N ASN A 627 -27.02 20.04 26.20
CA ASN A 627 -27.67 21.33 26.39
C ASN A 627 -26.81 22.54 25.95
N GLY A 628 -26.03 22.33 24.87
CA GLY A 628 -25.09 23.33 24.34
C GLY A 628 -23.75 23.42 25.08
N ALA A 629 -23.57 22.74 26.23
CA ALA A 629 -22.29 22.66 26.92
C ALA A 629 -21.41 21.55 26.32
N SER A 630 -20.12 21.82 26.15
CA SER A 630 -19.17 20.85 25.59
C SER A 630 -19.05 19.60 26.47
N LEU A 631 -19.11 18.43 25.83
CA LEU A 631 -18.91 17.11 26.42
C LEU A 631 -17.82 16.39 25.64
N ASP A 632 -16.77 15.94 26.32
CA ASP A 632 -15.72 15.12 25.71
C ASP A 632 -16.07 13.63 25.85
N LEU A 633 -16.25 12.94 24.74
CA LEU A 633 -16.50 11.49 24.69
C LEU A 633 -15.23 10.66 24.97
N GLY A 634 -14.05 11.30 24.94
CA GLY A 634 -12.75 10.67 25.16
C GLY A 634 -12.37 9.61 24.11
N THR A 635 -13.25 9.31 23.17
CA THR A 635 -13.08 8.46 21.99
C THR A 635 -14.09 8.96 20.95
N PRO A 636 -13.69 9.17 19.70
CA PRO A 636 -14.59 9.64 18.67
C PRO A 636 -15.81 8.73 18.50
N ALA A 637 -16.97 9.34 18.24
CA ALA A 637 -18.14 8.62 17.74
C ALA A 637 -17.83 8.08 16.35
N ILE A 638 -18.05 6.79 16.12
CA ILE A 638 -17.77 6.10 14.87
C ILE A 638 -19.05 5.64 14.17
N LEU A 639 -19.00 5.52 12.85
CA LEU A 639 -20.06 4.88 12.07
C LEU A 639 -19.61 3.46 11.73
N GLN A 640 -20.39 2.45 12.14
CA GLN A 640 -20.15 1.05 11.83
C GLN A 640 -21.47 0.35 11.50
N ASN A 641 -21.50 -0.41 10.40
CA ASN A 641 -22.73 -1.05 9.88
C ASN A 641 -23.93 -0.09 9.79
N ASN A 642 -23.67 1.12 9.29
CA ASN A 642 -24.63 2.22 9.18
C ASN A 642 -25.26 2.62 10.54
N ARG A 643 -24.53 2.39 11.65
CA ARG A 643 -24.91 2.76 13.01
C ARG A 643 -23.83 3.61 13.65
N THR A 644 -24.24 4.69 14.31
CA THR A 644 -23.31 5.53 15.08
C THR A 644 -23.05 4.85 16.43
N LEU A 645 -21.80 4.45 16.66
CA LEU A 645 -21.35 3.89 17.94
C LEU A 645 -20.66 4.95 18.78
N VAL A 646 -20.95 4.94 20.06
CA VAL A 646 -20.41 5.87 21.06
C VAL A 646 -19.95 5.14 22.31
N PRO A 647 -18.99 5.69 23.07
CA PRO A 647 -18.63 5.13 24.36
C PRO A 647 -19.84 5.14 25.33
N ILE A 648 -20.35 3.98 25.68
CA ILE A 648 -21.60 3.85 26.45
C ILE A 648 -21.57 4.65 27.75
N ARG A 649 -20.48 4.56 28.52
CA ARG A 649 -20.36 5.18 29.83
C ARG A 649 -20.57 6.69 29.78
N LEU A 650 -19.84 7.36 28.87
CA LEU A 650 -19.86 8.82 28.82
C LEU A 650 -21.21 9.38 28.38
N VAL A 651 -21.86 8.72 27.40
CA VAL A 651 -23.19 9.13 26.94
C VAL A 651 -24.26 8.93 28.00
N THR A 652 -24.23 7.78 28.67
CA THR A 652 -25.27 7.45 29.68
C THR A 652 -25.06 8.19 31.02
N GLU A 653 -23.81 8.41 31.44
CA GLU A 653 -23.52 9.24 32.63
C GLU A 653 -23.90 10.71 32.39
N ALA A 654 -23.67 11.25 31.17
CA ALA A 654 -24.11 12.59 30.79
C ALA A 654 -25.65 12.74 30.90
N LEU A 655 -26.39 11.68 30.57
CA LEU A 655 -27.85 11.59 30.74
C LEU A 655 -28.31 11.20 32.15
N GLY A 656 -27.39 11.14 33.12
CA GLY A 656 -27.72 10.91 34.51
C GLY A 656 -27.84 9.44 34.94
N MET A 657 -27.42 8.50 34.13
CA MET A 657 -27.41 7.07 34.43
C MET A 657 -26.20 6.68 35.27
N LYS A 658 -26.33 5.57 36.05
CA LYS A 658 -25.19 4.87 36.65
C LYS A 658 -24.78 3.72 35.73
N VAL A 659 -23.48 3.56 35.48
CA VAL A 659 -22.92 2.53 34.60
C VAL A 659 -22.02 1.61 35.39
N ASP A 660 -22.34 0.33 35.43
CA ASP A 660 -21.51 -0.73 36.00
C ASP A 660 -21.10 -1.72 34.88
N TRP A 661 -19.83 -2.16 34.90
CA TRP A 661 -19.29 -3.15 33.99
C TRP A 661 -18.86 -4.42 34.71
N ASP A 662 -19.49 -5.54 34.39
CA ASP A 662 -19.06 -6.86 34.80
C ASP A 662 -18.20 -7.53 33.75
N LYS A 663 -16.87 -7.53 33.96
CA LYS A 663 -15.89 -8.12 33.04
C LYS A 663 -16.06 -9.64 32.88
N THR A 664 -16.54 -10.33 33.94
CA THR A 664 -16.71 -11.80 33.97
C THR A 664 -17.94 -12.21 33.14
N ALA A 665 -19.00 -11.43 33.22
CA ALA A 665 -20.23 -11.65 32.50
C ALA A 665 -20.23 -10.99 31.10
N SER A 666 -19.24 -10.13 30.81
CA SER A 666 -19.22 -9.21 29.63
C SER A 666 -20.53 -8.41 29.54
N GLN A 667 -20.97 -7.83 30.66
CA GLN A 667 -22.25 -7.15 30.78
C GLN A 667 -22.09 -5.71 31.28
N VAL A 668 -22.72 -4.77 30.58
CA VAL A 668 -22.93 -3.40 31.04
C VAL A 668 -24.31 -3.29 31.65
N SER A 669 -24.39 -2.79 32.90
CA SER A 669 -25.65 -2.51 33.59
C SER A 669 -25.84 -1.00 33.70
N LEU A 670 -26.91 -0.50 33.09
CA LEU A 670 -27.35 0.88 33.22
C LEU A 670 -28.48 0.95 34.23
N THR A 671 -28.38 1.86 35.18
CA THR A 671 -29.39 2.05 36.20
C THR A 671 -29.81 3.51 36.28
N SER A 672 -31.12 3.78 36.19
CA SER A 672 -31.70 5.11 36.40
C SER A 672 -31.40 5.59 37.82
N LYS A 673 -31.11 6.90 37.97
CA LYS A 673 -30.90 7.53 39.30
C LYS A 673 -32.20 7.84 39.97
#